data_c5841c440e1d4b7ad3a5964e1593a7a3
#
_entry.id   c5841c440e1d4b7ad3a5964e1593a7a3
#
_cell.length_a   1.000
_cell.length_b   1.000
_cell.length_c   1.000
_cell.angle_alpha   90.00
_cell.angle_beta   90.00
_cell.angle_gamma   90.00
#
_symmetry.space_group_name_H-M   'P 1'
#
loop_
_entity.id
_entity.type
_entity.pdbx_description
1 polymer ?
#
loop_
_entity_poly.entity_id
_entity_poly.type
_entity_poly.pdbx_seq_one_letter_code
_entity_poly.pdbx_strand_id
1 'polypeptide(L)'
;MDANATHSDRVAFYLTGRRAEGMREVGALRPALQARYRDLTSLRHDFPLVLATSGDAAAPSLTALVDAALAGIAKGADAERTRRQVLRVEQEVRVLLQQGVDGTLGTLWNEAVARLSPGRDASLAEAARRARAAIAVEGLLLRCDATLAERLLQHVWQQEQQRKQTALRERLVRLIQQLSDILRADFERSGAGREATRLKASVGSGHGDLFDFDAMSRVLARATPREPMPEARRERIRRLLGVLDAQPFVALPDENAARAAGHAAYAYRFDSCAAALAAWRERLPKLVELARAIEVAELEIDGRYHAERHDALFASYGANGLEPDLLSRFPDVFVCLDGTSLDAAEQQRLMEILAGELPIKVLYRVDDLLAALDDAAAPTSPGLRCRQIAHMAMGLNQVYVLHAAASHLPRCVERIAGAMRFAGPSLFCIYSGASGAGTGQSTYLAAAAAMESRAFPAFVYDPSGGPDWASRFHLDDNPQPELDWPIHRFEYEDARLQRVSVELAFTFVDFAAGDARFAPHLARLSSGSDESDLAPVDETLLREAGRLPERIPCVRMIDERDRLHTVLVDEQMMRKARRSREMWHSLQELGGVHNSHAKRLLERERAAWEASHAAASALPPSTPAAIEAQAAATSLLAEAVPEPEAAAPSRDDAYIETVRCSTCNECTQINPKMFAYDANKQAYIADLKAGTYAQLVEAAESCQVSVIHPGKPRDGNEPGLAELLVRAEPFR
;
A
#
# COMPACT_ATOMS: atom_id res chain seq x y z
N MET A 1 19.13 3.07 54.79
CA MET A 1 17.71 3.23 54.42
C MET A 1 17.69 4.24 53.32
N ASP A 2 17.41 3.83 52.08
CA ASP A 2 17.29 4.78 50.98
C ASP A 2 16.04 5.64 51.28
N ALA A 3 16.20 6.97 51.29
CA ALA A 3 15.08 7.89 51.46
C ALA A 3 14.07 7.70 50.33
N ASN A 4 12.82 7.45 50.61
CA ASN A 4 11.76 7.39 49.61
C ASN A 4 11.37 8.81 49.16
N ALA A 5 11.32 9.08 47.87
CA ALA A 5 10.85 10.35 47.34
C ALA A 5 9.41 10.64 47.81
N THR A 6 9.18 11.82 48.36
CA THR A 6 7.86 12.28 48.81
C THR A 6 6.97 12.64 47.61
N HIS A 7 5.66 12.76 47.84
CA HIS A 7 4.76 13.25 46.77
C HIS A 7 5.18 14.64 46.24
N SER A 8 5.61 15.53 47.14
CA SER A 8 6.11 16.87 46.76
C SER A 8 7.34 16.79 45.84
N ASP A 9 8.26 15.85 46.11
CA ASP A 9 9.46 15.63 45.27
C ASP A 9 9.07 15.10 43.87
N ARG A 10 8.07 14.23 43.79
CA ARG A 10 7.54 13.69 42.52
C ARG A 10 6.87 14.79 41.68
N VAL A 11 6.07 15.69 42.32
CA VAL A 11 5.48 16.85 41.67
C VAL A 11 6.58 17.81 41.19
N ALA A 12 7.61 18.05 42.00
CA ALA A 12 8.73 18.89 41.62
C ALA A 12 9.49 18.32 40.41
N PHE A 13 9.73 16.99 40.39
CA PHE A 13 10.31 16.32 39.22
C PHE A 13 9.42 16.45 37.98
N TYR A 14 8.12 16.18 38.13
CA TYR A 14 7.18 16.34 37.03
C TYR A 14 7.26 17.71 36.36
N LEU A 15 7.29 18.78 37.16
CA LEU A 15 7.30 20.16 36.67
C LEU A 15 8.66 20.60 36.11
N THR A 16 9.76 20.11 36.67
CA THR A 16 11.10 20.71 36.43
C THR A 16 12.08 19.73 35.76
N GLY A 17 11.78 18.42 35.73
CA GLY A 17 12.72 17.38 35.32
C GLY A 17 13.89 17.14 36.29
N ARG A 18 13.94 17.86 37.45
CA ARG A 18 15.02 17.72 38.42
C ARG A 18 14.72 16.61 39.39
N ARG A 19 15.64 15.62 39.46
CA ARG A 19 15.52 14.47 40.37
C ARG A 19 15.82 14.91 41.80
N ALA A 20 15.01 14.45 42.73
CA ALA A 20 15.20 14.64 44.17
C ALA A 20 15.90 13.42 44.78
N GLU A 21 16.22 13.52 46.11
CA GLU A 21 16.73 12.38 46.88
C GLU A 21 15.73 11.23 46.87
N GLY A 22 16.21 10.00 46.64
CA GLY A 22 15.33 8.83 46.46
C GLY A 22 14.91 8.53 45.03
N MET A 23 15.26 9.39 44.07
CA MET A 23 15.07 9.17 42.65
C MET A 23 16.42 8.84 41.98
N ARG A 24 16.41 7.83 41.12
CA ARG A 24 17.63 7.36 40.43
C ARG A 24 17.51 7.59 38.92
N GLU A 25 18.67 7.61 38.26
CA GLU A 25 18.71 7.58 36.80
C GLU A 25 18.15 6.27 36.24
N VAL A 26 17.58 6.36 35.04
CA VAL A 26 16.95 5.22 34.39
C VAL A 26 17.99 4.18 33.96
N GLY A 27 19.21 4.62 33.60
CA GLY A 27 20.30 3.71 33.21
C GLY A 27 19.90 2.84 32.00
N ALA A 28 20.24 1.53 32.07
CA ALA A 28 19.99 0.56 30.99
C ALA A 28 18.60 -0.11 31.10
N LEU A 29 17.56 0.62 31.60
CA LEU A 29 16.20 0.08 31.63
C LEU A 29 15.60 0.06 30.23
N ARG A 30 14.65 -0.88 30.02
CA ARG A 30 13.86 -1.01 28.78
C ARG A 30 12.36 -0.99 29.10
N PRO A 31 11.50 -0.55 28.20
CA PRO A 31 10.06 -0.68 28.38
C PRO A 31 9.64 -2.13 28.68
N ALA A 32 8.75 -2.32 29.63
CA ALA A 32 8.39 -3.65 30.12
C ALA A 32 7.82 -4.54 29.00
N LEU A 33 7.03 -3.98 28.09
CA LEU A 33 6.46 -4.70 26.97
C LEU A 33 7.51 -5.22 25.96
N GLN A 34 8.73 -4.70 25.99
CA GLN A 34 9.83 -5.18 25.15
C GLN A 34 10.65 -6.32 25.78
N ALA A 35 10.31 -6.76 26.99
CA ALA A 35 11.04 -7.79 27.72
C ALA A 35 11.25 -9.07 26.92
N ARG A 36 10.20 -9.54 26.23
CA ARG A 36 10.20 -10.79 25.44
C ARG A 36 11.03 -10.73 24.16
N TYR A 37 11.44 -9.54 23.73
CA TYR A 37 12.12 -9.33 22.44
C TYR A 37 13.64 -9.14 22.58
N ARG A 38 14.26 -9.58 23.69
CA ARG A 38 15.70 -9.48 23.90
C ARG A 38 16.52 -10.24 22.88
N ASP A 39 16.04 -11.44 22.52
CA ASP A 39 16.66 -12.27 21.49
C ASP A 39 15.68 -12.49 20.35
N LEU A 40 15.81 -11.67 19.31
CA LEU A 40 15.00 -11.80 18.09
C LEU A 40 15.33 -13.04 17.26
N THR A 41 16.52 -13.64 17.45
CA THR A 41 16.88 -14.87 16.72
C THR A 41 16.06 -16.06 17.15
N SER A 42 15.66 -16.08 18.44
CA SER A 42 14.79 -17.14 18.99
C SER A 42 13.33 -17.01 18.54
N LEU A 43 12.95 -15.83 18.01
CA LEU A 43 11.58 -15.53 17.58
C LEU A 43 11.45 -15.61 16.06
N ARG A 44 10.40 -16.26 15.59
CA ARG A 44 10.03 -16.21 14.16
C ARG A 44 9.27 -14.94 13.88
N HIS A 45 9.69 -14.20 12.86
CA HIS A 45 9.10 -12.93 12.43
C HIS A 45 9.25 -12.77 10.91
N ASP A 46 8.74 -11.67 10.36
CA ASP A 46 8.68 -11.43 8.91
C ASP A 46 10.05 -11.20 8.23
N PHE A 47 11.15 -11.25 8.96
CA PHE A 47 12.51 -11.14 8.42
C PHE A 47 13.32 -12.42 8.65
N PRO A 48 14.31 -12.66 7.75
CA PRO A 48 14.72 -11.87 6.59
C PRO A 48 13.76 -11.99 5.41
N LEU A 49 13.81 -10.99 4.50
CA LEU A 49 13.16 -11.05 3.21
C LEU A 49 14.07 -11.70 2.17
N VAL A 50 13.48 -12.37 1.19
CA VAL A 50 14.19 -12.95 0.04
C VAL A 50 13.89 -12.11 -1.20
N LEU A 51 14.88 -11.37 -1.73
CA LEU A 51 14.74 -10.69 -3.01
C LEU A 51 14.88 -11.71 -4.14
N ALA A 52 13.76 -12.12 -4.71
CA ALA A 52 13.76 -13.10 -5.80
C ALA A 52 14.53 -12.58 -7.03
N THR A 53 15.44 -13.40 -7.57
CA THR A 53 16.22 -13.06 -8.78
C THR A 53 15.40 -13.20 -10.06
N SER A 54 14.29 -13.93 -10.02
CA SER A 54 13.38 -14.14 -11.14
C SER A 54 11.96 -14.39 -10.62
N GLY A 55 10.94 -13.85 -11.29
CA GLY A 55 9.53 -14.04 -10.95
C GLY A 55 8.79 -12.75 -10.62
N ASP A 56 7.53 -12.87 -10.21
CA ASP A 56 6.70 -11.75 -9.77
C ASP A 56 7.28 -11.07 -8.53
N ALA A 57 7.05 -9.76 -8.44
CA ALA A 57 7.68 -8.79 -7.51
C ALA A 57 7.59 -9.11 -6.01
N ALA A 58 7.17 -10.30 -5.61
CA ALA A 58 7.10 -10.69 -4.22
C ALA A 58 8.50 -10.79 -3.61
N ALA A 59 8.71 -10.10 -2.51
CA ALA A 59 9.84 -10.29 -1.61
C ALA A 59 9.35 -11.07 -0.38
N PRO A 60 9.14 -12.39 -0.48
CA PRO A 60 8.59 -13.19 0.60
C PRO A 60 9.55 -13.25 1.78
N SER A 61 9.00 -13.38 3.00
CA SER A 61 9.82 -13.66 4.17
C SER A 61 10.34 -15.10 4.15
N LEU A 62 11.52 -15.30 4.72
CA LEU A 62 12.07 -16.65 4.91
C LEU A 62 11.10 -17.54 5.70
N THR A 63 10.43 -16.96 6.70
CA THR A 63 9.40 -17.65 7.51
C THR A 63 8.27 -18.19 6.63
N ALA A 64 7.71 -17.35 5.75
CA ALA A 64 6.63 -17.76 4.86
C ALA A 64 7.07 -18.87 3.88
N LEU A 65 8.26 -18.76 3.32
CA LEU A 65 8.83 -19.76 2.43
C LEU A 65 9.05 -21.11 3.13
N VAL A 66 9.58 -21.07 4.35
CA VAL A 66 9.81 -22.27 5.17
C VAL A 66 8.48 -22.93 5.56
N ASP A 67 7.47 -22.15 5.96
CA ASP A 67 6.14 -22.68 6.31
C ASP A 67 5.45 -23.33 5.10
N ALA A 68 5.52 -22.70 3.93
CA ALA A 68 5.00 -23.26 2.68
C ALA A 68 5.71 -24.57 2.32
N ALA A 69 7.05 -24.63 2.44
CA ALA A 69 7.82 -25.85 2.21
C ALA A 69 7.45 -26.96 3.21
N LEU A 70 7.33 -26.62 4.51
CA LEU A 70 6.97 -27.56 5.57
C LEU A 70 5.57 -28.15 5.36
N ALA A 71 4.60 -27.38 4.90
CA ALA A 71 3.27 -27.88 4.57
C ALA A 71 3.30 -29.00 3.52
N GLY A 72 4.28 -28.94 2.59
CA GLY A 72 4.49 -29.97 1.57
C GLY A 72 5.25 -31.21 2.05
N ILE A 73 6.31 -31.02 2.83
CA ILE A 73 7.29 -32.09 3.16
C ILE A 73 7.11 -32.72 4.53
N ALA A 74 6.53 -32.01 5.52
CA ALA A 74 6.37 -32.52 6.89
C ALA A 74 5.06 -33.32 7.02
N LYS A 75 5.07 -34.57 6.52
CA LYS A 75 3.91 -35.48 6.54
C LYS A 75 4.29 -36.81 7.15
N GLY A 76 3.30 -37.51 7.75
CA GLY A 76 3.49 -38.82 8.35
C GLY A 76 4.15 -38.83 9.72
N ALA A 77 4.70 -39.98 10.12
CA ALA A 77 5.27 -40.22 11.46
C ALA A 77 6.47 -39.32 11.81
N ASP A 78 7.26 -38.92 10.80
CA ASP A 78 8.45 -38.07 11.01
C ASP A 78 8.17 -36.56 10.81
N ALA A 79 6.93 -36.15 10.66
CA ALA A 79 6.55 -34.77 10.38
C ALA A 79 7.11 -33.78 11.40
N GLU A 80 6.93 -34.06 12.69
CA GLU A 80 7.38 -33.18 13.78
C GLU A 80 8.92 -33.12 13.86
N ARG A 81 9.59 -34.22 13.61
CA ARG A 81 11.05 -34.26 13.56
C ARG A 81 11.59 -33.43 12.39
N THR A 82 11.01 -33.61 11.19
CA THR A 82 11.37 -32.83 10.01
C THR A 82 11.14 -31.34 10.25
N ARG A 83 9.99 -30.97 10.81
CA ARG A 83 9.65 -29.58 11.16
C ARG A 83 10.70 -28.98 12.09
N ARG A 84 11.00 -29.66 13.19
CA ARG A 84 11.98 -29.18 14.18
C ARG A 84 13.38 -28.97 13.58
N GLN A 85 13.83 -29.89 12.71
CA GLN A 85 15.13 -29.78 12.06
C GLN A 85 15.19 -28.59 11.09
N VAL A 86 14.15 -28.40 10.26
CA VAL A 86 14.10 -27.29 9.31
C VAL A 86 14.02 -25.93 10.04
N LEU A 87 13.25 -25.84 11.12
CA LEU A 87 13.19 -24.63 11.92
C LEU A 87 14.53 -24.29 12.61
N ARG A 88 15.34 -25.28 12.98
CA ARG A 88 16.71 -25.05 13.46
C ARG A 88 17.59 -24.44 12.38
N VAL A 89 17.47 -24.89 11.13
CA VAL A 89 18.23 -24.31 10.02
C VAL A 89 17.78 -22.89 9.74
N GLU A 90 16.46 -22.63 9.75
CA GLU A 90 15.90 -21.27 9.62
C GLU A 90 16.44 -20.32 10.71
N GLN A 91 16.49 -20.78 11.96
CA GLN A 91 17.05 -20.00 13.06
C GLN A 91 18.54 -19.71 12.86
N GLU A 92 19.34 -20.70 12.43
CA GLU A 92 20.78 -20.50 12.18
C GLU A 92 21.03 -19.53 11.03
N VAL A 93 20.18 -19.50 9.99
CA VAL A 93 20.24 -18.48 8.93
C VAL A 93 20.06 -17.07 9.52
N ARG A 94 19.14 -16.88 10.49
CA ARG A 94 18.97 -15.60 11.18
C ARG A 94 20.19 -15.22 12.00
N VAL A 95 20.79 -16.19 12.68
CA VAL A 95 22.04 -15.98 13.45
C VAL A 95 23.17 -15.53 12.52
N LEU A 96 23.36 -16.20 11.38
CA LEU A 96 24.35 -15.81 10.37
C LEU A 96 24.18 -14.36 9.91
N LEU A 97 22.95 -13.97 9.58
CA LEU A 97 22.65 -12.61 9.17
C LEU A 97 22.90 -11.58 10.28
N GLN A 98 22.60 -11.90 11.54
CA GLN A 98 22.92 -11.01 12.67
C GLN A 98 24.44 -10.86 12.87
N GLN A 99 25.22 -11.90 12.57
CA GLN A 99 26.68 -11.84 12.58
C GLN A 99 27.27 -11.05 11.39
N GLY A 100 26.41 -10.51 10.51
CA GLY A 100 26.84 -9.72 9.36
C GLY A 100 27.23 -10.54 8.13
N VAL A 101 26.88 -11.82 8.08
CA VAL A 101 27.12 -12.66 6.89
C VAL A 101 26.00 -12.39 5.88
N ASP A 102 26.33 -11.68 4.81
CA ASP A 102 25.40 -11.43 3.70
C ASP A 102 25.51 -12.54 2.65
N GLY A 103 24.41 -12.87 1.97
CA GLY A 103 24.39 -13.90 0.95
C GLY A 103 23.02 -14.21 0.38
N THR A 104 22.99 -15.13 -0.58
CA THR A 104 21.75 -15.66 -1.14
C THR A 104 21.15 -16.72 -0.21
N LEU A 105 19.86 -17.02 -0.40
CA LEU A 105 19.18 -18.05 0.38
C LEU A 105 19.93 -19.41 0.31
N GLY A 106 20.37 -19.81 -0.89
CA GLY A 106 21.11 -21.06 -1.06
C GLY A 106 22.45 -21.09 -0.33
N THR A 107 23.22 -20.01 -0.40
CA THR A 107 24.53 -19.92 0.28
C THR A 107 24.39 -19.94 1.80
N LEU A 108 23.49 -19.12 2.36
CA LEU A 108 23.28 -19.04 3.81
C LEU A 108 22.60 -20.29 4.37
N TRP A 109 21.71 -20.92 3.62
CA TRP A 109 21.09 -22.19 3.99
C TRP A 109 22.14 -23.31 4.12
N ASN A 110 23.05 -23.43 3.13
CA ASN A 110 24.12 -24.43 3.17
C ASN A 110 25.11 -24.17 4.31
N GLU A 111 25.47 -22.92 4.55
CA GLU A 111 26.32 -22.52 5.68
C GLU A 111 25.68 -22.87 7.03
N ALA A 112 24.37 -22.58 7.18
CA ALA A 112 23.60 -22.94 8.38
C ALA A 112 23.60 -24.45 8.63
N VAL A 113 23.38 -25.25 7.58
CA VAL A 113 23.44 -26.72 7.68
C VAL A 113 24.83 -27.20 8.08
N ALA A 114 25.89 -26.62 7.49
CA ALA A 114 27.27 -26.97 7.82
C ALA A 114 27.61 -26.67 9.29
N ARG A 115 27.16 -25.54 9.85
CA ARG A 115 27.32 -25.18 11.25
C ARG A 115 26.59 -26.11 12.22
N LEU A 116 25.36 -26.49 11.87
CA LEU A 116 24.52 -27.33 12.72
C LEU A 116 24.88 -28.81 12.68
N SER A 117 25.58 -29.26 11.66
CA SER A 117 25.95 -30.68 11.46
C SER A 117 27.46 -30.94 11.37
N PRO A 118 28.27 -30.49 12.33
CA PRO A 118 29.72 -30.75 12.31
C PRO A 118 30.05 -32.25 12.45
N GLY A 119 29.11 -33.08 12.91
CA GLY A 119 29.27 -34.52 13.19
C GLY A 119 28.44 -35.45 12.32
N ARG A 120 28.00 -35.07 11.13
CA ARG A 120 27.22 -35.91 10.17
C ARG A 120 25.82 -36.34 10.66
N ASP A 121 25.03 -35.45 11.21
CA ASP A 121 23.59 -35.72 11.40
C ASP A 121 22.91 -35.83 10.05
N ALA A 122 22.85 -37.05 9.49
CA ALA A 122 22.28 -37.35 8.20
C ALA A 122 20.79 -36.96 8.13
N SER A 123 20.07 -36.99 9.25
CA SER A 123 18.65 -36.66 9.30
C SER A 123 18.38 -35.16 9.17
N LEU A 124 19.22 -34.31 9.77
CA LEU A 124 19.14 -32.86 9.61
C LEU A 124 19.49 -32.45 8.18
N ALA A 125 20.58 -32.99 7.64
CA ALA A 125 21.01 -32.71 6.28
C ALA A 125 19.94 -33.11 5.24
N GLU A 126 19.28 -34.26 5.44
CA GLU A 126 18.18 -34.74 4.57
C GLU A 126 16.96 -33.82 4.68
N ALA A 127 16.52 -33.48 5.89
CA ALA A 127 15.39 -32.57 6.11
C ALA A 127 15.64 -31.20 5.49
N ALA A 128 16.86 -30.65 5.69
CA ALA A 128 17.28 -29.37 5.12
C ALA A 128 17.30 -29.38 3.59
N ARG A 129 17.82 -30.46 2.99
CA ARG A 129 17.85 -30.63 1.52
C ARG A 129 16.43 -30.71 0.94
N ARG A 130 15.54 -31.49 1.56
CA ARG A 130 14.12 -31.57 1.14
C ARG A 130 13.41 -30.22 1.25
N ALA A 131 13.63 -29.49 2.35
CA ALA A 131 13.06 -28.17 2.52
C ALA A 131 13.60 -27.19 1.47
N ARG A 132 14.91 -27.17 1.23
CA ARG A 132 15.53 -26.31 0.22
C ARG A 132 15.03 -26.61 -1.19
N ALA A 133 14.84 -27.88 -1.53
CA ALA A 133 14.28 -28.28 -2.82
C ALA A 133 12.80 -27.88 -2.98
N ALA A 134 12.04 -27.82 -1.89
CA ALA A 134 10.65 -27.38 -1.90
C ALA A 134 10.52 -25.85 -1.99
N ILE A 135 11.55 -25.10 -1.58
CA ILE A 135 11.60 -23.64 -1.74
C ILE A 135 12.04 -23.31 -3.16
N ALA A 136 11.10 -22.98 -4.03
CA ALA A 136 11.36 -22.66 -5.44
C ALA A 136 12.03 -21.30 -5.68
N VAL A 137 12.16 -20.47 -4.63
CA VAL A 137 12.70 -19.12 -4.71
C VAL A 137 14.19 -19.11 -4.39
N GLU A 138 14.99 -18.42 -5.19
CA GLU A 138 16.38 -18.08 -4.93
C GLU A 138 16.53 -16.56 -4.94
N GLY A 139 17.34 -16.02 -4.03
CA GLY A 139 17.53 -14.59 -3.96
C GLY A 139 18.41 -14.14 -2.81
N LEU A 140 18.72 -12.85 -2.79
CA LEU A 140 19.50 -12.22 -1.74
C LEU A 140 18.63 -12.08 -0.47
N LEU A 141 19.19 -12.45 0.68
CA LEU A 141 18.52 -12.26 1.96
C LEU A 141 18.74 -10.83 2.48
N LEU A 142 17.63 -10.16 2.82
CA LEU A 142 17.64 -8.83 3.44
C LEU A 142 17.20 -8.91 4.90
N ARG A 143 18.05 -8.41 5.79
CA ARG A 143 17.70 -8.14 7.19
C ARG A 143 17.06 -6.76 7.34
N CYS A 144 16.39 -6.52 8.47
CA CYS A 144 15.88 -5.19 8.80
C CYS A 144 17.05 -4.32 9.32
N ASP A 145 17.64 -3.53 8.44
CA ASP A 145 18.71 -2.58 8.73
C ASP A 145 18.51 -1.25 8.00
N ALA A 146 19.44 -0.31 8.14
CA ALA A 146 19.37 1.02 7.52
C ALA A 146 19.23 0.97 5.99
N THR A 147 19.70 -0.08 5.35
CA THR A 147 19.71 -0.21 3.88
C THR A 147 18.47 -0.92 3.32
N LEU A 148 17.66 -1.52 4.18
CA LEU A 148 16.51 -2.32 3.78
C LEU A 148 15.56 -1.57 2.85
N ALA A 149 15.13 -0.37 3.24
CA ALA A 149 14.17 0.42 2.47
C ALA A 149 14.68 0.69 1.05
N GLU A 150 15.92 1.15 0.93
CA GLU A 150 16.54 1.45 -0.35
C GLU A 150 16.66 0.18 -1.22
N ARG A 151 17.18 -0.91 -0.66
CA ARG A 151 17.40 -2.17 -1.39
C ARG A 151 16.10 -2.81 -1.85
N LEU A 152 15.06 -2.82 -0.99
CA LEU A 152 13.75 -3.37 -1.32
C LEU A 152 13.05 -2.53 -2.40
N LEU A 153 12.95 -1.20 -2.20
CA LEU A 153 12.30 -0.33 -3.16
C LEU A 153 13.03 -0.32 -4.51
N GLN A 154 14.37 -0.29 -4.49
CA GLN A 154 15.18 -0.39 -5.70
C GLN A 154 14.94 -1.72 -6.43
N HIS A 155 14.82 -2.83 -5.71
CA HIS A 155 14.53 -4.13 -6.31
C HIS A 155 13.17 -4.14 -7.02
N VAL A 156 12.10 -3.71 -6.32
CA VAL A 156 10.76 -3.64 -6.91
C VAL A 156 10.72 -2.67 -8.10
N TRP A 157 11.36 -1.49 -7.96
CA TRP A 157 11.49 -0.54 -9.04
C TRP A 157 12.23 -1.13 -10.26
N GLN A 158 13.36 -1.83 -10.05
CA GLN A 158 14.11 -2.47 -11.14
C GLN A 158 13.27 -3.51 -11.89
N GLN A 159 12.45 -4.30 -11.20
CA GLN A 159 11.56 -5.25 -11.83
C GLN A 159 10.52 -4.56 -12.71
N GLU A 160 9.88 -3.50 -12.22
CA GLU A 160 8.91 -2.72 -13.02
C GLU A 160 9.60 -2.01 -14.19
N GLN A 161 10.82 -1.47 -13.98
CA GLN A 161 11.62 -0.91 -15.09
C GLN A 161 11.92 -1.93 -16.15
N GLN A 162 12.33 -3.13 -15.77
CA GLN A 162 12.64 -4.21 -16.72
C GLN A 162 11.40 -4.60 -17.53
N ARG A 163 10.21 -4.67 -16.90
CA ARG A 163 8.94 -4.91 -17.60
C ARG A 163 8.67 -3.82 -18.65
N LYS A 164 8.74 -2.53 -18.24
CA LYS A 164 8.53 -1.39 -19.13
C LYS A 164 9.54 -1.36 -20.29
N GLN A 165 10.82 -1.55 -19.98
CA GLN A 165 11.88 -1.58 -20.99
C GLN A 165 11.69 -2.74 -21.97
N THR A 166 11.29 -3.91 -21.53
CA THR A 166 11.04 -5.06 -22.39
C THR A 166 9.85 -4.79 -23.32
N ALA A 167 8.72 -4.33 -22.77
CA ALA A 167 7.53 -3.99 -23.56
C ALA A 167 7.80 -2.89 -24.59
N LEU A 168 8.52 -1.83 -24.19
CA LEU A 168 8.90 -0.74 -25.12
C LEU A 168 9.84 -1.25 -26.21
N ARG A 169 10.85 -2.03 -25.86
CA ARG A 169 11.79 -2.64 -26.83
C ARG A 169 11.06 -3.51 -27.86
N GLU A 170 10.19 -4.40 -27.39
CA GLU A 170 9.42 -5.27 -28.29
C GLU A 170 8.51 -4.46 -29.23
N ARG A 171 7.89 -3.38 -28.74
CA ARG A 171 7.08 -2.47 -29.56
C ARG A 171 7.93 -1.79 -30.61
N LEU A 172 9.09 -1.22 -30.22
CA LEU A 172 10.00 -0.54 -31.16
C LEU A 172 10.54 -1.48 -32.23
N VAL A 173 11.01 -2.67 -31.86
CA VAL A 173 11.53 -3.68 -32.82
C VAL A 173 10.44 -4.04 -33.82
N ARG A 174 9.21 -4.28 -33.38
CA ARG A 174 8.07 -4.59 -34.27
C ARG A 174 7.78 -3.45 -35.23
N LEU A 175 7.73 -2.20 -34.74
CA LEU A 175 7.47 -1.03 -35.59
C LEU A 175 8.58 -0.82 -36.63
N ILE A 176 9.85 -0.92 -36.23
CA ILE A 176 11.01 -0.81 -37.10
C ILE A 176 10.95 -1.88 -38.22
N GLN A 177 10.65 -3.12 -37.84
CA GLN A 177 10.53 -4.23 -38.82
C GLN A 177 9.39 -3.96 -39.80
N GLN A 178 8.18 -3.61 -39.34
CA GLN A 178 7.03 -3.39 -40.20
C GLN A 178 7.20 -2.19 -41.12
N LEU A 179 7.77 -1.08 -40.63
CA LEU A 179 8.10 0.08 -41.47
C LEU A 179 9.17 -0.25 -42.51
N SER A 180 10.18 -1.04 -42.15
CA SER A 180 11.24 -1.50 -43.06
C SER A 180 10.65 -2.42 -44.13
N ASP A 181 9.75 -3.30 -43.80
CA ASP A 181 9.05 -4.19 -44.73
C ASP A 181 8.17 -3.41 -45.72
N ILE A 182 7.53 -2.31 -45.28
CA ILE A 182 6.78 -1.40 -46.17
C ILE A 182 7.71 -0.79 -47.20
N LEU A 183 8.87 -0.27 -46.79
CA LEU A 183 9.87 0.32 -47.72
C LEU A 183 10.45 -0.75 -48.63
N ARG A 184 10.74 -1.95 -48.13
CA ARG A 184 11.23 -3.07 -48.94
C ARG A 184 10.20 -3.46 -50.01
N ALA A 185 8.93 -3.62 -49.61
CA ALA A 185 7.87 -3.97 -50.56
C ALA A 185 7.64 -2.89 -51.63
N ASP A 186 7.78 -1.61 -51.28
CA ASP A 186 7.72 -0.51 -52.24
C ASP A 186 8.90 -0.58 -53.22
N PHE A 187 10.14 -0.81 -52.72
CA PHE A 187 11.32 -0.96 -53.52
C PHE A 187 11.21 -2.15 -54.50
N GLU A 188 10.80 -3.33 -54.04
CA GLU A 188 10.63 -4.55 -54.84
C GLU A 188 9.58 -4.36 -55.96
N ARG A 189 8.60 -3.48 -55.75
CA ARG A 189 7.58 -3.12 -56.73
C ARG A 189 8.05 -2.04 -57.72
N SER A 190 9.13 -1.32 -57.39
CA SER A 190 9.70 -0.29 -58.23
C SER A 190 10.41 -0.86 -59.45
N GLY A 191 10.68 -0.02 -60.47
CA GLY A 191 11.48 -0.40 -61.64
C GLY A 191 12.88 -0.94 -61.25
N ALA A 192 13.55 -0.30 -60.31
CA ALA A 192 14.87 -0.71 -59.82
C ALA A 192 14.84 -2.07 -59.10
N GLY A 193 13.78 -2.38 -58.31
CA GLY A 193 13.63 -3.66 -57.65
C GLY A 193 13.34 -4.84 -58.62
N ARG A 194 12.79 -4.53 -59.80
CA ARG A 194 12.45 -5.51 -60.87
C ARG A 194 13.54 -5.72 -61.89
N GLU A 195 14.69 -5.11 -61.73
CA GLU A 195 15.86 -5.36 -62.59
C GLU A 195 16.34 -6.82 -62.51
N ALA A 196 16.76 -7.40 -63.64
CA ALA A 196 17.16 -8.82 -63.70
C ALA A 196 18.26 -9.19 -62.69
N THR A 197 19.19 -8.28 -62.45
CA THR A 197 20.29 -8.42 -61.47
C THR A 197 19.75 -8.54 -60.01
N ARG A 198 18.71 -7.79 -59.67
CA ARG A 198 18.08 -7.81 -58.36
C ARG A 198 17.20 -9.04 -58.18
N LEU A 199 16.45 -9.41 -59.21
CA LEU A 199 15.66 -10.65 -59.20
C LEU A 199 16.57 -11.88 -59.04
N LYS A 200 17.72 -11.91 -59.73
CA LYS A 200 18.72 -12.97 -59.51
C LYS A 200 19.26 -13.00 -58.07
N ALA A 201 19.56 -11.85 -57.50
CA ALA A 201 20.05 -11.73 -56.13
C ALA A 201 18.98 -12.21 -55.08
N SER A 202 17.69 -11.99 -55.33
CA SER A 202 16.60 -12.39 -54.42
C SER A 202 16.38 -13.91 -54.31
N VAL A 203 16.71 -14.66 -55.39
CA VAL A 203 16.58 -16.14 -55.44
C VAL A 203 17.79 -16.84 -54.79
N GLY A 204 18.89 -16.10 -54.56
CA GLY A 204 20.13 -16.64 -53.98
C GLY A 204 21.03 -17.39 -54.98
N SER A 205 22.27 -17.69 -54.57
CA SER A 205 23.33 -18.20 -55.42
C SER A 205 23.15 -19.64 -55.91
N GLY A 206 22.25 -20.42 -55.25
CA GLY A 206 22.09 -21.87 -55.54
C GLY A 206 21.25 -22.20 -56.79
N HIS A 207 20.40 -21.28 -57.26
CA HIS A 207 19.47 -21.53 -58.37
C HIS A 207 19.44 -20.44 -59.43
N GLY A 208 20.44 -19.56 -59.46
CA GLY A 208 20.51 -18.43 -60.34
C GLY A 208 20.58 -18.75 -61.83
N ASP A 209 20.92 -19.98 -62.23
CA ASP A 209 21.03 -20.42 -63.62
C ASP A 209 19.79 -21.16 -64.12
N LEU A 210 18.80 -21.40 -63.28
CA LEU A 210 17.57 -22.12 -63.62
C LEU A 210 16.47 -21.19 -64.17
N PHE A 211 16.60 -19.87 -64.03
CA PHE A 211 15.57 -18.92 -64.43
C PHE A 211 16.12 -17.84 -65.37
N ASP A 212 15.31 -17.49 -66.41
CA ASP A 212 15.57 -16.34 -67.25
C ASP A 212 15.09 -15.05 -66.57
N PHE A 213 15.98 -14.42 -65.78
CA PHE A 213 15.68 -13.20 -65.04
C PHE A 213 15.43 -11.99 -65.95
N ASP A 214 16.00 -11.99 -67.20
CA ASP A 214 15.71 -10.92 -68.16
C ASP A 214 14.31 -11.04 -68.74
N ALA A 215 13.85 -12.25 -69.02
CA ALA A 215 12.46 -12.48 -69.40
C ALA A 215 11.50 -12.16 -68.25
N MET A 216 11.81 -12.56 -67.00
CA MET A 216 11.02 -12.22 -65.83
C MET A 216 10.94 -10.71 -65.60
N SER A 217 12.04 -9.99 -65.71
CA SER A 217 12.10 -8.53 -65.63
C SER A 217 11.20 -7.85 -66.65
N ARG A 218 11.27 -8.30 -67.94
CA ARG A 218 10.41 -7.79 -69.00
C ARG A 218 8.91 -8.05 -68.76
N VAL A 219 8.55 -9.23 -68.26
CA VAL A 219 7.17 -9.57 -67.93
C VAL A 219 6.66 -8.70 -66.79
N LEU A 220 7.45 -8.55 -65.71
CA LEU A 220 7.10 -7.72 -64.56
C LEU A 220 7.01 -6.21 -64.92
N ALA A 221 7.81 -5.75 -65.87
CA ALA A 221 7.73 -4.37 -66.36
C ALA A 221 6.44 -4.09 -67.18
N ARG A 222 5.85 -5.12 -67.78
CA ARG A 222 4.57 -5.02 -68.51
C ARG A 222 3.35 -5.20 -67.64
N ALA A 223 3.51 -5.80 -66.45
CA ALA A 223 2.43 -5.87 -65.49
C ALA A 223 2.01 -4.47 -65.03
N THR A 224 0.71 -4.20 -64.97
CA THR A 224 0.15 -2.88 -64.66
C THR A 224 0.83 -2.31 -63.43
N PRO A 225 1.51 -1.15 -63.51
CA PRO A 225 2.21 -0.57 -62.37
C PRO A 225 1.16 -0.15 -61.34
N ARG A 226 1.22 -0.67 -60.11
CA ARG A 226 0.58 -0.01 -58.97
C ARG A 226 1.27 1.35 -58.83
N GLU A 227 0.50 2.38 -58.54
CA GLU A 227 1.08 3.70 -58.25
C GLU A 227 2.20 3.56 -57.23
N PRO A 228 3.41 4.09 -57.52
CA PRO A 228 4.52 4.06 -56.58
C PRO A 228 4.12 4.82 -55.32
N MET A 229 4.66 4.41 -54.16
CA MET A 229 4.44 5.14 -52.91
C MET A 229 4.85 6.61 -53.10
N PRO A 230 4.01 7.58 -52.68
CA PRO A 230 4.37 9.00 -52.72
C PRO A 230 5.70 9.27 -52.01
N GLU A 231 6.58 10.08 -52.59
CA GLU A 231 7.90 10.36 -51.99
C GLU A 231 7.77 10.96 -50.60
N ALA A 232 6.78 11.83 -50.36
CA ALA A 232 6.52 12.39 -49.05
C ALA A 232 6.23 11.32 -47.98
N ARG A 233 5.53 10.21 -48.34
CA ARG A 233 5.30 9.07 -47.47
C ARG A 233 6.57 8.28 -47.20
N ARG A 234 7.37 8.04 -48.25
CA ARG A 234 8.64 7.31 -48.15
C ARG A 234 9.61 8.05 -47.22
N GLU A 235 9.73 9.36 -47.39
CA GLU A 235 10.60 10.20 -46.58
C GLU A 235 10.12 10.28 -45.13
N ARG A 236 8.80 10.30 -44.87
CA ARG A 236 8.22 10.23 -43.53
C ARG A 236 8.60 8.91 -42.86
N ILE A 237 8.42 7.77 -43.54
CA ILE A 237 8.78 6.45 -42.98
C ILE A 237 10.30 6.37 -42.70
N ARG A 238 11.18 6.91 -43.55
CA ARG A 238 12.62 6.95 -43.28
C ARG A 238 12.95 7.77 -42.03
N ARG A 239 12.31 8.94 -41.86
CA ARG A 239 12.48 9.76 -40.66
C ARG A 239 11.98 9.03 -39.40
N LEU A 240 10.84 8.35 -39.46
CA LEU A 240 10.35 7.55 -38.35
C LEU A 240 11.35 6.45 -37.96
N LEU A 241 11.86 5.69 -38.93
CA LEU A 241 12.91 4.69 -38.69
C LEU A 241 14.13 5.29 -38.01
N GLY A 242 14.58 6.48 -38.45
CA GLY A 242 15.71 7.17 -37.84
C GLY A 242 15.47 7.53 -36.38
N VAL A 243 14.27 8.01 -36.03
CA VAL A 243 13.91 8.36 -34.64
C VAL A 243 13.79 7.11 -33.78
N LEU A 244 13.10 6.05 -34.26
CA LEU A 244 12.88 4.82 -33.51
C LEU A 244 14.19 4.05 -33.25
N ASP A 245 15.16 4.11 -34.19
CA ASP A 245 16.45 3.43 -34.10
C ASP A 245 17.44 4.20 -33.20
N ALA A 246 17.43 5.54 -33.26
CA ALA A 246 18.38 6.39 -32.54
C ALA A 246 17.96 6.74 -31.11
N GLN A 247 16.82 6.26 -30.61
CA GLN A 247 16.31 6.60 -29.28
C GLN A 247 17.21 6.07 -28.15
N PRO A 248 17.47 6.85 -27.09
CA PRO A 248 18.36 6.45 -25.98
C PRO A 248 17.64 5.83 -24.77
N PHE A 249 16.32 5.60 -24.82
CA PHE A 249 15.53 5.14 -23.68
C PHE A 249 15.68 3.66 -23.36
N VAL A 250 15.84 2.82 -24.40
CA VAL A 250 16.07 1.38 -24.26
C VAL A 250 17.09 0.91 -25.30
N ALA A 251 17.92 -0.06 -24.91
CA ALA A 251 18.83 -0.72 -25.86
C ALA A 251 18.04 -1.65 -26.78
N LEU A 252 18.20 -1.50 -28.07
CA LEU A 252 17.65 -2.42 -29.08
C LEU A 252 18.60 -3.62 -29.29
N PRO A 253 18.08 -4.82 -29.66
CA PRO A 253 18.91 -5.99 -29.98
C PRO A 253 19.82 -5.68 -31.15
N ASP A 254 21.08 -6.11 -31.04
CA ASP A 254 22.13 -5.86 -32.03
C ASP A 254 21.90 -6.64 -33.33
N GLU A 255 21.31 -6.01 -34.34
CA GLU A 255 21.77 -6.24 -35.73
C GLU A 255 22.78 -5.16 -36.18
N ASN A 256 23.01 -4.13 -35.34
CA ASN A 256 23.94 -3.03 -35.63
C ASN A 256 24.81 -2.68 -34.42
N ALA A 257 25.58 -3.64 -33.89
CA ALA A 257 26.55 -3.42 -32.81
C ALA A 257 27.56 -2.27 -33.11
N ALA A 258 27.74 -1.88 -34.37
CA ALA A 258 28.56 -0.76 -34.78
C ALA A 258 27.93 0.62 -34.49
N ARG A 259 26.59 0.72 -34.27
CA ARG A 259 25.91 1.98 -33.93
C ARG A 259 25.77 2.21 -32.43
N ALA A 260 25.78 1.15 -31.62
CA ALA A 260 25.64 1.21 -30.15
C ALA A 260 26.88 1.83 -29.46
N ALA A 261 27.98 1.97 -30.11
CA ALA A 261 29.22 2.50 -29.55
C ALA A 261 29.18 3.99 -29.14
N GLY A 262 28.08 4.69 -29.40
CA GLY A 262 27.98 6.14 -29.13
C GLY A 262 26.83 6.57 -28.22
N HIS A 263 25.85 5.71 -27.89
CA HIS A 263 24.69 6.10 -27.11
C HIS A 263 24.64 5.32 -25.82
N ALA A 264 25.18 5.89 -24.73
CA ALA A 264 24.99 5.37 -23.40
C ALA A 264 23.48 5.47 -23.03
N ALA A 265 22.88 4.36 -22.60
CA ALA A 265 21.53 4.36 -22.09
C ALA A 265 21.39 5.33 -20.91
N TYR A 266 20.27 6.01 -20.82
CA TYR A 266 20.01 6.95 -19.73
C TYR A 266 20.06 6.27 -18.36
N ALA A 267 20.67 6.97 -17.38
CA ALA A 267 20.58 6.58 -15.97
C ALA A 267 19.20 7.00 -15.41
N TYR A 268 18.55 6.13 -14.70
CA TYR A 268 17.22 6.38 -14.14
C TYR A 268 17.20 6.45 -12.60
N ARG A 269 18.34 6.25 -11.94
CA ARG A 269 18.51 6.38 -10.49
C ARG A 269 19.34 7.62 -10.17
N PHE A 270 18.88 8.39 -9.17
CA PHE A 270 19.51 9.62 -8.69
C PHE A 270 19.48 9.69 -7.18
N ASP A 271 20.43 10.43 -6.59
CA ASP A 271 20.54 10.67 -5.16
C ASP A 271 20.09 12.10 -4.79
N SER A 272 19.58 12.89 -5.76
CA SER A 272 19.01 14.21 -5.54
C SER A 272 17.86 14.53 -6.49
N CYS A 273 16.89 15.29 -6.00
CA CYS A 273 15.78 15.81 -6.80
C CYS A 273 16.26 16.76 -7.89
N ALA A 274 17.29 17.57 -7.61
CA ALA A 274 17.86 18.50 -8.56
C ALA A 274 18.41 17.77 -9.80
N ALA A 275 19.19 16.71 -9.60
CA ALA A 275 19.74 15.90 -10.69
C ALA A 275 18.63 15.18 -11.48
N ALA A 276 17.63 14.63 -10.80
CA ALA A 276 16.50 13.97 -11.42
C ALA A 276 15.67 14.93 -12.30
N LEU A 277 15.37 16.14 -11.80
CA LEU A 277 14.66 17.17 -12.55
C LEU A 277 15.45 17.66 -13.76
N ALA A 278 16.77 17.88 -13.61
CA ALA A 278 17.63 18.27 -14.72
C ALA A 278 17.61 17.20 -15.82
N ALA A 279 17.79 15.94 -15.44
CA ALA A 279 17.71 14.82 -16.38
C ALA A 279 16.33 14.68 -17.03
N TRP A 280 15.25 14.87 -16.29
CA TRP A 280 13.89 14.86 -16.83
C TRP A 280 13.68 15.96 -17.89
N ARG A 281 14.05 17.19 -17.56
CA ARG A 281 13.93 18.34 -18.48
C ARG A 281 14.74 18.15 -19.77
N GLU A 282 15.94 17.59 -19.65
CA GLU A 282 16.79 17.28 -20.83
C GLU A 282 16.13 16.20 -21.72
N ARG A 283 15.50 15.21 -21.12
CA ARG A 283 14.96 14.03 -21.84
C ARG A 283 13.57 14.26 -22.40
N LEU A 284 12.78 15.15 -21.81
CA LEU A 284 11.39 15.39 -22.18
C LEU A 284 11.20 15.68 -23.68
N PRO A 285 12.00 16.54 -24.36
CA PRO A 285 11.86 16.77 -25.81
C PRO A 285 12.06 15.49 -26.64
N LYS A 286 13.05 14.66 -26.27
CA LYS A 286 13.33 13.39 -26.96
C LYS A 286 12.24 12.35 -26.69
N LEU A 287 11.65 12.37 -25.51
CA LEU A 287 10.53 11.50 -25.16
C LEU A 287 9.27 11.87 -25.94
N VAL A 288 8.98 13.17 -26.09
CA VAL A 288 7.89 13.67 -26.94
C VAL A 288 8.11 13.28 -28.41
N GLU A 289 9.33 13.40 -28.91
CA GLU A 289 9.68 13.01 -30.27
C GLU A 289 9.49 11.51 -30.50
N LEU A 290 9.95 10.67 -29.56
CA LEU A 290 9.79 9.22 -29.63
C LEU A 290 8.31 8.82 -29.53
N ALA A 291 7.57 9.38 -28.59
CA ALA A 291 6.15 9.09 -28.43
C ALA A 291 5.36 9.46 -29.70
N ARG A 292 5.61 10.65 -30.26
CA ARG A 292 5.05 11.06 -31.54
C ARG A 292 5.40 10.11 -32.68
N ALA A 293 6.67 9.69 -32.74
CA ALA A 293 7.14 8.77 -33.81
C ALA A 293 6.43 7.41 -33.70
N ILE A 294 6.20 6.89 -32.50
CA ILE A 294 5.46 5.65 -32.26
C ILE A 294 4.03 5.76 -32.78
N GLU A 295 3.29 6.81 -32.39
CA GLU A 295 1.90 7.01 -32.80
C GLU A 295 1.78 7.18 -34.33
N VAL A 296 2.67 7.96 -34.94
CA VAL A 296 2.70 8.14 -36.41
C VAL A 296 3.05 6.83 -37.10
N ALA A 297 3.99 6.04 -36.55
CA ALA A 297 4.40 4.76 -37.13
C ALA A 297 3.22 3.77 -37.17
N GLU A 298 2.43 3.69 -36.09
CA GLU A 298 1.25 2.83 -36.05
C GLU A 298 0.20 3.24 -37.11
N LEU A 299 -0.07 4.53 -37.24
CA LEU A 299 -0.97 5.03 -38.28
C LEU A 299 -0.48 4.74 -39.70
N GLU A 300 0.85 4.81 -39.94
CA GLU A 300 1.42 4.48 -41.23
C GLU A 300 1.37 2.98 -41.57
N ILE A 301 1.60 2.13 -40.57
CA ILE A 301 1.52 0.67 -40.70
C ILE A 301 0.07 0.25 -41.00
N ASP A 302 -0.89 0.84 -40.32
CA ASP A 302 -2.32 0.60 -40.54
C ASP A 302 -2.84 1.21 -41.84
N GLY A 303 -2.06 2.03 -42.54
CA GLY A 303 -2.49 2.76 -43.73
C GLY A 303 -3.53 3.86 -43.44
N ARG A 304 -3.61 4.32 -42.20
CA ARG A 304 -4.59 5.31 -41.70
C ARG A 304 -4.02 6.72 -41.59
N TYR A 305 -2.72 6.92 -41.90
CA TYR A 305 -2.13 8.24 -41.86
C TYR A 305 -2.57 9.08 -43.07
N HIS A 306 -3.22 10.23 -42.83
CA HIS A 306 -3.63 11.22 -43.80
C HIS A 306 -2.96 12.55 -43.50
N ALA A 307 -2.06 13.02 -44.40
CA ALA A 307 -1.25 14.22 -44.17
C ALA A 307 -2.11 15.46 -43.86
N GLU A 308 -3.17 15.70 -44.63
CA GLU A 308 -4.07 16.85 -44.46
C GLU A 308 -4.70 16.94 -43.06
N ARG A 309 -4.92 15.78 -42.41
CA ARG A 309 -5.54 15.68 -41.07
C ARG A 309 -4.51 15.60 -39.96
N HIS A 310 -3.47 14.80 -40.15
CA HIS A 310 -2.58 14.40 -39.05
C HIS A 310 -1.32 15.30 -38.96
N ASP A 311 -0.87 15.97 -40.04
CA ASP A 311 0.33 16.81 -40.00
C ASP A 311 0.12 17.98 -38.98
N ALA A 312 -1.02 18.64 -39.02
CA ALA A 312 -1.34 19.72 -38.06
C ALA A 312 -1.47 19.22 -36.61
N LEU A 313 -2.08 18.04 -36.41
CA LEU A 313 -2.22 17.42 -35.10
C LEU A 313 -0.85 17.10 -34.49
N PHE A 314 0.02 16.43 -35.26
CA PHE A 314 1.34 16.02 -34.78
C PHE A 314 2.35 17.16 -34.71
N ALA A 315 2.11 18.29 -35.38
CA ALA A 315 2.92 19.50 -35.20
C ALA A 315 2.80 20.09 -33.81
N SER A 316 1.61 19.98 -33.17
CA SER A 316 1.35 20.43 -31.78
C SER A 316 1.44 19.32 -30.75
N TYR A 317 1.84 18.11 -31.13
CA TYR A 317 1.91 16.96 -30.22
C TYR A 317 2.87 17.21 -29.05
N GLY A 318 2.37 17.05 -27.85
CA GLY A 318 3.13 17.28 -26.61
C GLY A 318 3.29 18.73 -26.19
N ALA A 319 2.70 19.71 -26.91
CA ALA A 319 2.76 21.12 -26.52
C ALA A 319 2.15 21.40 -25.16
N ASN A 320 1.10 20.63 -24.77
CA ASN A 320 0.41 20.71 -23.48
C ASN A 320 0.87 19.62 -22.49
N GLY A 321 2.03 18.98 -22.74
CA GLY A 321 2.48 17.82 -21.97
C GLY A 321 2.07 16.49 -22.61
N LEU A 322 2.48 15.40 -22.00
CA LEU A 322 2.09 14.04 -22.38
C LEU A 322 1.12 13.48 -21.35
N GLU A 323 0.14 12.73 -21.83
CA GLU A 323 -0.81 12.04 -20.95
C GLU A 323 -0.11 11.09 -19.97
N PRO A 324 -0.54 11.00 -18.70
CA PRO A 324 0.07 10.12 -17.70
C PRO A 324 0.12 8.65 -18.15
N ASP A 325 -0.93 8.16 -18.79
CA ASP A 325 -0.98 6.78 -19.33
C ASP A 325 0.09 6.53 -20.39
N LEU A 326 0.38 7.52 -21.21
CA LEU A 326 1.46 7.43 -22.19
C LEU A 326 2.81 7.42 -21.49
N LEU A 327 3.03 8.31 -20.52
CA LEU A 327 4.26 8.38 -19.72
C LEU A 327 4.51 7.06 -18.97
N SER A 328 3.45 6.40 -18.48
CA SER A 328 3.57 5.12 -17.76
C SER A 328 4.20 3.99 -18.58
N ARG A 329 4.22 4.11 -19.91
CA ARG A 329 4.84 3.13 -20.83
C ARG A 329 6.34 3.29 -20.96
N PHE A 330 6.89 4.40 -20.45
CA PHE A 330 8.33 4.68 -20.48
C PHE A 330 8.96 4.37 -19.12
N PRO A 331 10.30 4.20 -19.07
CA PRO A 331 11.02 4.00 -17.82
C PRO A 331 10.87 5.19 -16.87
N ASP A 332 10.57 4.91 -15.57
CA ASP A 332 10.45 5.91 -14.53
C ASP A 332 11.80 6.27 -13.91
N VAL A 333 11.88 7.48 -13.37
CA VAL A 333 13.02 7.92 -12.56
C VAL A 333 12.81 7.51 -11.11
N PHE A 334 13.87 7.05 -10.44
CA PHE A 334 13.91 6.74 -9.02
C PHE A 334 14.93 7.61 -8.30
N VAL A 335 14.50 8.26 -7.21
CA VAL A 335 15.33 9.15 -6.39
C VAL A 335 15.38 8.62 -4.96
N CYS A 336 16.60 8.54 -4.40
CA CYS A 336 16.81 8.17 -3.00
C CYS A 336 17.31 9.38 -2.23
N LEU A 337 16.53 9.87 -1.25
CA LEU A 337 16.88 10.99 -0.41
C LEU A 337 17.15 10.52 1.02
N ASP A 338 18.22 11.03 1.60
CA ASP A 338 18.48 10.92 3.03
C ASP A 338 17.83 12.11 3.76
N GLY A 339 16.89 11.81 4.64
CA GLY A 339 16.14 12.83 5.38
C GLY A 339 16.98 13.70 6.31
N THR A 340 18.18 13.26 6.69
CA THR A 340 19.12 14.02 7.51
C THR A 340 19.84 15.09 6.71
N SER A 341 20.01 14.89 5.40
CA SER A 341 20.77 15.79 4.49
C SER A 341 19.87 16.71 3.64
N LEU A 342 18.55 16.66 3.81
CA LEU A 342 17.60 17.41 2.98
C LEU A 342 17.64 18.92 3.35
N ASP A 343 18.29 19.71 2.52
CA ASP A 343 18.27 21.17 2.63
C ASP A 343 16.99 21.78 2.05
N ALA A 344 16.82 23.11 2.23
CA ALA A 344 15.63 23.82 1.74
C ALA A 344 15.51 23.80 0.20
N ALA A 345 16.64 23.77 -0.52
CA ALA A 345 16.64 23.74 -1.97
C ALA A 345 16.18 22.38 -2.50
N GLU A 346 16.67 21.27 -1.95
CA GLU A 346 16.20 19.91 -2.28
C GLU A 346 14.74 19.73 -1.92
N GLN A 347 14.29 20.25 -0.78
CA GLN A 347 12.88 20.21 -0.38
C GLN A 347 11.99 20.96 -1.39
N GLN A 348 12.43 22.12 -1.88
CA GLN A 348 11.73 22.84 -2.95
C GLN A 348 11.66 22.01 -4.24
N ARG A 349 12.77 21.32 -4.62
CA ARG A 349 12.81 20.45 -5.81
C ARG A 349 11.91 19.23 -5.67
N LEU A 350 11.87 18.66 -4.47
CA LEU A 350 10.94 17.59 -4.16
C LEU A 350 9.48 18.03 -4.39
N MET A 351 9.11 19.20 -3.87
CA MET A 351 7.76 19.75 -4.08
C MET A 351 7.47 20.04 -5.56
N GLU A 352 8.46 20.47 -6.33
CA GLU A 352 8.33 20.66 -7.79
C GLU A 352 8.03 19.32 -8.51
N ILE A 353 8.69 18.23 -8.11
CA ILE A 353 8.43 16.88 -8.64
C ILE A 353 6.98 16.46 -8.34
N LEU A 354 6.56 16.61 -7.07
CA LEU A 354 5.26 16.13 -6.61
C LEU A 354 4.11 16.96 -7.21
N ALA A 355 4.25 18.28 -7.25
CA ALA A 355 3.25 19.19 -7.79
C ALA A 355 3.20 19.20 -9.34
N GLY A 356 4.29 18.82 -9.99
CA GLY A 356 4.40 18.73 -11.46
C GLY A 356 3.87 17.42 -12.04
N GLU A 357 3.32 16.53 -11.23
CA GLU A 357 2.80 15.20 -11.65
C GLU A 357 3.82 14.36 -12.44
N LEU A 358 5.10 14.56 -12.17
CA LEU A 358 6.16 13.89 -12.91
C LEU A 358 6.25 12.39 -12.54
N PRO A 359 6.51 11.47 -13.48
CA PRO A 359 6.64 10.04 -13.22
C PRO A 359 7.98 9.73 -12.52
N ILE A 360 8.17 10.33 -11.36
CA ILE A 360 9.37 10.21 -10.53
C ILE A 360 8.98 9.57 -9.20
N LYS A 361 9.68 8.48 -8.86
CA LYS A 361 9.49 7.74 -7.61
C LYS A 361 10.54 8.20 -6.61
N VAL A 362 10.11 8.68 -5.45
CA VAL A 362 11.01 9.28 -4.46
C VAL A 362 10.97 8.50 -3.16
N LEU A 363 12.10 7.93 -2.75
CA LEU A 363 12.31 7.42 -1.40
C LEU A 363 12.88 8.55 -0.52
N TYR A 364 12.15 8.88 0.54
CA TYR A 364 12.58 9.75 1.63
C TYR A 364 12.85 8.89 2.86
N ARG A 365 14.13 8.61 3.15
CA ARG A 365 14.56 7.79 4.28
C ARG A 365 14.76 8.65 5.52
N VAL A 366 14.22 8.20 6.64
CA VAL A 366 14.39 8.80 7.96
C VAL A 366 15.14 7.83 8.85
N ASP A 367 16.33 8.20 9.30
CA ASP A 367 17.14 7.34 10.18
C ASP A 367 17.02 7.78 11.64
N ASP A 368 16.93 9.05 11.95
CA ASP A 368 16.72 9.56 13.31
C ASP A 368 15.39 10.29 13.45
N LEU A 369 14.42 9.62 14.06
CA LEU A 369 13.08 10.15 14.28
C LEU A 369 13.03 11.17 15.44
N LEU A 370 13.94 11.04 16.41
CA LEU A 370 13.92 11.79 17.65
C LEU A 370 14.92 12.96 17.68
N ALA A 371 15.80 13.09 16.67
CA ALA A 371 16.81 14.17 16.61
C ALA A 371 16.25 15.58 16.76
N ALA A 372 15.10 15.85 16.14
CA ALA A 372 14.44 17.15 16.21
C ALA A 372 13.82 17.49 17.58
N LEU A 373 13.77 16.53 18.50
CA LEU A 373 13.20 16.72 19.84
C LEU A 373 14.23 17.05 20.92
N ASP A 374 15.50 16.91 20.59
CA ASP A 374 16.62 17.15 21.52
C ASP A 374 16.83 18.65 21.79
N ASP A 375 16.35 19.52 20.90
CA ASP A 375 16.38 20.98 21.10
C ASP A 375 15.16 21.44 21.90
N ALA A 376 15.39 21.85 23.14
CA ALA A 376 14.35 22.38 24.05
C ALA A 376 13.65 23.64 23.51
N ALA A 377 14.29 24.38 22.58
CA ALA A 377 13.75 25.56 21.94
C ALA A 377 12.89 25.25 20.70
N ALA A 378 13.00 24.05 20.14
CA ALA A 378 12.25 23.66 18.95
C ALA A 378 10.95 22.95 19.31
N PRO A 379 9.77 23.51 18.99
CA PRO A 379 8.46 22.87 19.26
C PRO A 379 8.15 21.75 18.26
N THR A 380 9.13 20.95 17.90
CA THR A 380 8.98 19.95 16.83
C THR A 380 8.59 18.59 17.38
N SER A 381 7.63 17.95 16.70
CA SER A 381 7.21 16.57 16.97
C SER A 381 8.10 15.57 16.23
N PRO A 382 8.22 14.30 16.71
CA PRO A 382 9.00 13.26 16.04
C PRO A 382 8.57 13.09 14.59
N GLY A 383 9.55 12.99 13.68
CA GLY A 383 9.27 12.79 12.26
C GLY A 383 8.45 13.90 11.59
N LEU A 384 8.35 15.09 12.21
CA LEU A 384 7.47 16.17 11.75
C LEU A 384 7.74 16.54 10.28
N ARG A 385 9.00 16.67 9.87
CA ARG A 385 9.35 17.03 8.49
C ARG A 385 8.84 15.99 7.48
N CYS A 386 9.12 14.73 7.72
CA CYS A 386 8.66 13.64 6.85
C CYS A 386 7.13 13.59 6.77
N ARG A 387 6.46 13.71 7.92
CA ARG A 387 5.00 13.72 8.00
C ARG A 387 4.40 14.95 7.33
N GLN A 388 4.98 16.13 7.49
CA GLN A 388 4.53 17.33 6.79
C GLN A 388 4.64 17.16 5.27
N ILE A 389 5.76 16.63 4.78
CA ILE A 389 5.94 16.34 3.36
C ILE A 389 4.90 15.35 2.87
N ALA A 390 4.65 14.26 3.62
CA ALA A 390 3.63 13.27 3.28
C ALA A 390 2.21 13.88 3.24
N HIS A 391 1.83 14.70 4.24
CA HIS A 391 0.54 15.39 4.25
C HIS A 391 0.40 16.41 3.12
N MET A 392 1.45 17.18 2.82
CA MET A 392 1.45 18.10 1.68
C MET A 392 1.28 17.33 0.36
N ALA A 393 1.97 16.20 0.21
CA ALA A 393 1.86 15.34 -0.97
C ALA A 393 0.44 14.78 -1.15
N MET A 394 -0.21 14.30 -0.07
CA MET A 394 -1.61 13.88 -0.11
C MET A 394 -2.55 15.02 -0.52
N GLY A 395 -2.29 16.25 -0.04
CA GLY A 395 -3.06 17.44 -0.38
C GLY A 395 -3.00 17.82 -1.87
N LEU A 396 -2.01 17.35 -2.62
CA LEU A 396 -1.92 17.52 -4.07
C LEU A 396 -2.88 16.57 -4.84
N ASN A 397 -3.46 15.58 -4.19
CA ASN A 397 -4.41 14.60 -4.71
C ASN A 397 -3.89 13.64 -5.82
N GLN A 398 -2.74 13.91 -6.42
CA GLN A 398 -2.18 13.17 -7.56
C GLN A 398 -0.85 12.47 -7.22
N VAL A 399 -0.50 12.40 -5.95
CA VAL A 399 0.73 11.76 -5.47
C VAL A 399 0.40 10.48 -4.72
N TYR A 400 0.99 9.36 -5.14
CA TYR A 400 0.93 8.14 -4.33
C TYR A 400 1.84 8.32 -3.11
N VAL A 401 1.32 8.15 -1.89
CA VAL A 401 2.09 8.30 -0.66
C VAL A 401 2.06 7.01 0.14
N LEU A 402 3.23 6.48 0.47
CA LEU A 402 3.40 5.37 1.41
C LEU A 402 4.28 5.83 2.57
N HIS A 403 3.73 5.79 3.78
CA HIS A 403 4.42 6.14 5.02
C HIS A 403 4.46 4.91 5.92
N ALA A 404 5.65 4.38 6.21
CA ALA A 404 5.79 3.13 6.95
C ALA A 404 7.14 3.03 7.67
N ALA A 405 7.21 2.25 8.75
CA ALA A 405 8.47 1.85 9.36
C ALA A 405 9.06 0.62 8.64
N ALA A 406 10.39 0.48 8.67
CA ALA A 406 11.11 -0.61 8.00
C ALA A 406 10.64 -2.01 8.44
N SER A 407 10.25 -2.17 9.71
CA SER A 407 9.68 -3.43 10.24
C SER A 407 8.38 -3.85 9.55
N HIS A 408 7.66 -2.90 8.95
CA HIS A 408 6.36 -3.14 8.30
C HIS A 408 6.47 -3.36 6.78
N LEU A 409 7.61 -3.08 6.16
CA LEU A 409 7.81 -3.21 4.71
C LEU A 409 7.46 -4.59 4.13
N PRO A 410 7.66 -5.73 4.84
CA PRO A 410 7.23 -7.04 4.32
C PRO A 410 5.75 -7.11 3.95
N ARG A 411 4.90 -6.39 4.68
CA ARG A 411 3.45 -6.32 4.44
C ARG A 411 3.07 -5.28 3.39
N CYS A 412 3.98 -4.37 3.06
CA CYS A 412 3.76 -3.28 2.09
C CYS A 412 4.22 -3.63 0.67
N VAL A 413 4.77 -4.82 0.39
CA VAL A 413 5.39 -5.14 -0.91
C VAL A 413 4.43 -4.91 -2.08
N GLU A 414 3.18 -5.36 -1.97
CA GLU A 414 2.16 -5.16 -3.01
C GLU A 414 1.81 -3.67 -3.19
N ARG A 415 1.73 -2.90 -2.11
CA ARG A 415 1.49 -1.45 -2.15
C ARG A 415 2.67 -0.70 -2.75
N ILE A 416 3.90 -1.15 -2.45
CA ILE A 416 5.12 -0.63 -3.09
C ILE A 416 5.09 -0.91 -4.60
N ALA A 417 4.73 -2.12 -5.01
CA ALA A 417 4.61 -2.47 -6.42
C ALA A 417 3.49 -1.65 -7.10
N GLY A 418 2.36 -1.44 -6.45
CA GLY A 418 1.29 -0.55 -6.90
C GLY A 418 1.78 0.89 -7.12
N ALA A 419 2.50 1.44 -6.13
CA ALA A 419 3.10 2.77 -6.23
C ALA A 419 4.13 2.88 -7.36
N MET A 420 4.90 1.82 -7.63
CA MET A 420 5.86 1.80 -8.75
C MET A 420 5.17 1.74 -10.12
N ARG A 421 3.97 1.13 -10.20
CA ARG A 421 3.14 1.11 -11.42
C ARG A 421 2.33 2.39 -11.63
N PHE A 422 2.07 3.15 -10.58
CA PHE A 422 1.32 4.40 -10.67
C PHE A 422 1.95 5.36 -11.68
N ALA A 423 1.16 5.95 -12.58
CA ALA A 423 1.66 6.77 -13.68
C ALA A 423 2.28 8.11 -13.23
N GLY A 424 1.84 8.64 -12.08
CA GLY A 424 2.31 9.89 -11.50
C GLY A 424 3.47 9.74 -10.50
N PRO A 425 3.75 10.80 -9.73
CA PRO A 425 4.76 10.78 -8.69
C PRO A 425 4.36 9.87 -7.53
N SER A 426 5.36 9.19 -6.95
CA SER A 426 5.16 8.38 -5.75
C SER A 426 6.19 8.77 -4.69
N LEU A 427 5.73 8.98 -3.47
CA LEU A 427 6.55 9.33 -2.31
C LEU A 427 6.52 8.20 -1.28
N PHE A 428 7.69 7.66 -0.98
CA PHE A 428 7.89 6.65 0.06
C PHE A 428 8.59 7.30 1.24
N CYS A 429 7.89 7.50 2.35
CA CYS A 429 8.44 7.98 3.61
C CYS A 429 8.72 6.78 4.51
N ILE A 430 9.99 6.42 4.70
CA ILE A 430 10.36 5.19 5.43
C ILE A 430 11.29 5.52 6.60
N TYR A 431 10.85 5.14 7.82
CA TYR A 431 11.71 5.15 9.00
C TYR A 431 12.50 3.85 9.10
N SER A 432 13.83 3.94 9.08
CA SER A 432 14.71 2.76 9.04
C SER A 432 14.83 2.03 10.39
N GLY A 433 14.62 2.73 11.51
CA GLY A 433 14.92 2.20 12.84
C GLY A 433 16.42 2.16 13.18
N ALA A 434 17.28 2.73 12.33
CA ALA A 434 18.74 2.61 12.47
C ALA A 434 19.34 3.53 13.53
N SER A 435 18.68 4.63 13.89
CA SER A 435 19.18 5.56 14.87
C SER A 435 18.78 5.16 16.28
N GLY A 436 19.55 4.38 16.91
CA GLY A 436 19.48 4.18 18.33
C GLY A 436 20.84 4.50 18.93
N ALA A 437 21.11 5.77 19.20
CA ALA A 437 22.32 6.12 19.95
C ALA A 437 22.28 5.39 21.31
N GLY A 438 22.94 4.23 21.40
CA GLY A 438 23.24 3.59 22.67
C GLY A 438 22.18 2.66 23.28
N THR A 439 21.07 2.34 22.61
CA THR A 439 20.01 1.49 23.22
C THR A 439 20.29 -0.02 23.15
N GLY A 440 21.20 -0.46 22.32
CA GLY A 440 21.41 -1.89 22.06
C GLY A 440 20.17 -2.60 21.47
N GLN A 441 19.15 -1.86 21.09
CA GLN A 441 17.97 -2.39 20.41
C GLN A 441 18.26 -2.68 18.95
N SER A 442 17.64 -3.75 18.41
CA SER A 442 17.71 -4.01 16.98
C SER A 442 16.91 -2.98 16.20
N THR A 443 17.35 -2.68 14.98
CA THR A 443 16.63 -1.78 14.05
C THR A 443 15.18 -2.21 13.84
N TYR A 444 14.91 -3.52 13.80
CA TYR A 444 13.55 -4.06 13.70
C TYR A 444 12.67 -3.63 14.87
N LEU A 445 13.15 -3.76 16.11
CA LEU A 445 12.38 -3.38 17.29
C LEU A 445 12.17 -1.87 17.36
N ALA A 446 13.19 -1.07 17.04
CA ALA A 446 13.08 0.38 17.00
C ALA A 446 12.03 0.83 15.97
N ALA A 447 12.03 0.23 14.78
CA ALA A 447 11.06 0.52 13.72
C ALA A 447 9.64 0.08 14.12
N ALA A 448 9.48 -1.11 14.73
CA ALA A 448 8.18 -1.59 15.22
C ALA A 448 7.65 -0.71 16.36
N ALA A 449 8.50 -0.36 17.32
CA ALA A 449 8.15 0.51 18.44
C ALA A 449 7.71 1.91 17.98
N ALA A 450 8.34 2.47 16.93
CA ALA A 450 7.93 3.77 16.37
C ALA A 450 6.52 3.72 15.78
N MET A 451 6.14 2.61 15.14
CA MET A 451 4.80 2.43 14.61
C MET A 451 3.76 2.22 15.72
N GLU A 452 4.03 1.32 16.65
CA GLU A 452 3.12 1.03 17.78
C GLU A 452 2.88 2.26 18.66
N SER A 453 3.92 3.01 18.97
CA SER A 453 3.83 4.24 19.79
C SER A 453 3.20 5.43 19.07
N ARG A 454 2.75 5.29 17.84
CA ARG A 454 2.26 6.38 16.97
C ARG A 454 3.30 7.47 16.69
N ALA A 455 4.58 7.24 17.00
CA ALA A 455 5.67 8.15 16.63
C ALA A 455 5.86 8.19 15.09
N PHE A 456 5.69 7.04 14.43
CA PHE A 456 5.76 6.90 12.98
C PHE A 456 4.69 5.92 12.47
N PRO A 457 3.40 6.30 12.47
CA PRO A 457 2.30 5.42 12.08
C PRO A 457 2.35 5.09 10.60
N ALA A 458 1.88 3.89 10.23
CA ALA A 458 1.76 3.47 8.85
C ALA A 458 0.49 4.03 8.21
N PHE A 459 0.59 4.55 6.99
CA PHE A 459 -0.56 4.91 6.16
C PHE A 459 -0.20 4.91 4.67
N VAL A 460 -1.22 4.76 3.85
CA VAL A 460 -1.10 4.81 2.39
C VAL A 460 -2.18 5.74 1.84
N TYR A 461 -1.80 6.59 0.89
CA TYR A 461 -2.71 7.33 0.06
C TYR A 461 -2.49 6.93 -1.40
N ASP A 462 -3.49 6.30 -2.00
CA ASP A 462 -3.49 5.85 -3.40
C ASP A 462 -4.46 6.69 -4.23
N PRO A 463 -3.99 7.62 -5.07
CA PRO A 463 -4.87 8.43 -5.92
C PRO A 463 -5.77 7.63 -6.86
N SER A 464 -5.36 6.40 -7.21
CA SER A 464 -6.09 5.50 -8.10
C SER A 464 -7.12 4.61 -7.37
N GLY A 465 -7.15 4.64 -6.04
CA GLY A 465 -7.98 3.77 -5.20
C GLY A 465 -9.49 4.01 -5.31
N GLY A 466 -9.92 5.15 -5.90
CA GLY A 466 -11.33 5.44 -6.07
C GLY A 466 -11.64 6.94 -6.16
N PRO A 467 -12.94 7.32 -6.22
CA PRO A 467 -13.34 8.72 -6.40
C PRO A 467 -13.28 9.55 -5.11
N ASP A 468 -13.35 8.93 -3.95
CA ASP A 468 -13.43 9.60 -2.66
C ASP A 468 -12.22 9.34 -1.77
N TRP A 469 -12.11 10.12 -0.70
CA TRP A 469 -10.98 10.03 0.23
C TRP A 469 -10.93 8.70 0.96
N ALA A 470 -12.08 8.12 1.31
CA ALA A 470 -12.17 6.87 2.05
C ALA A 470 -11.63 5.67 1.26
N SER A 471 -11.78 5.69 -0.08
CA SER A 471 -11.22 4.67 -0.96
C SER A 471 -9.73 4.83 -1.26
N ARG A 472 -9.17 6.05 -1.04
CA ARG A 472 -7.77 6.39 -1.34
C ARG A 472 -6.85 6.29 -0.12
N PHE A 473 -7.37 6.55 1.08
CA PHE A 473 -6.57 6.63 2.30
C PHE A 473 -6.78 5.42 3.19
N HIS A 474 -5.68 4.74 3.56
CA HIS A 474 -5.69 3.52 4.36
C HIS A 474 -4.79 3.66 5.59
N LEU A 475 -5.32 3.31 6.76
CA LEU A 475 -4.68 3.38 8.06
C LEU A 475 -4.64 2.01 8.78
N ASP A 476 -5.25 0.98 8.19
CA ASP A 476 -5.56 -0.32 8.80
C ASP A 476 -4.34 -1.15 9.20
N ASP A 477 -3.17 -0.83 8.67
CA ASP A 477 -1.92 -1.55 8.95
C ASP A 477 -1.36 -1.28 10.37
N ASN A 478 -1.90 -0.29 11.08
CA ASN A 478 -1.48 -0.02 12.44
C ASN A 478 -2.17 -0.97 13.44
N PRO A 479 -1.46 -1.46 14.48
CA PRO A 479 -2.10 -2.28 15.49
C PRO A 479 -3.15 -1.46 16.25
N GLN A 480 -4.35 -2.04 16.45
CA GLN A 480 -5.49 -1.44 17.16
C GLN A 480 -5.70 0.04 16.74
N PRO A 481 -6.05 0.30 15.45
CA PRO A 481 -6.09 1.65 14.91
C PRO A 481 -7.16 2.53 15.55
N GLU A 482 -8.15 1.94 16.22
CA GLU A 482 -9.21 2.62 16.97
C GLU A 482 -8.75 3.21 18.31
N LEU A 483 -7.61 2.75 18.83
CA LEU A 483 -7.06 3.23 20.09
C LEU A 483 -5.97 4.29 19.90
N ASP A 484 -5.77 5.12 20.91
CA ASP A 484 -4.67 6.09 20.94
C ASP A 484 -3.32 5.36 20.84
N TRP A 485 -3.16 4.33 21.69
CA TRP A 485 -2.01 3.42 21.67
C TRP A 485 -2.47 1.97 21.83
N PRO A 486 -1.73 1.01 21.23
CA PRO A 486 -2.02 -0.41 21.42
C PRO A 486 -1.91 -0.83 22.88
N ILE A 487 -2.87 -1.62 23.34
CA ILE A 487 -2.91 -2.19 24.69
C ILE A 487 -2.47 -3.63 24.61
N HIS A 488 -1.52 -3.99 25.46
CA HIS A 488 -0.96 -5.33 25.55
C HIS A 488 -1.10 -5.90 26.96
N ARG A 489 -1.39 -7.19 27.04
CA ARG A 489 -1.36 -7.92 28.29
C ARG A 489 0.08 -8.19 28.72
N PHE A 490 0.46 -7.69 29.89
CA PHE A 490 1.76 -7.89 30.51
C PHE A 490 1.60 -8.72 31.78
N GLU A 491 2.40 -9.80 31.91
CA GLU A 491 2.38 -10.69 33.07
C GLU A 491 3.74 -10.67 33.74
N TYR A 492 3.73 -10.54 35.06
CA TYR A 492 4.93 -10.55 35.89
C TYR A 492 4.66 -11.22 37.24
N GLU A 493 5.72 -11.60 37.96
CA GLU A 493 5.63 -12.07 39.32
C GLU A 493 5.92 -10.91 40.28
N ASP A 494 5.02 -10.69 41.23
CA ASP A 494 5.15 -9.66 42.27
C ASP A 494 6.16 -10.08 43.37
N ALA A 495 6.40 -9.20 44.36
CA ALA A 495 7.29 -9.48 45.49
C ALA A 495 6.84 -10.68 46.37
N ARG A 496 5.60 -11.14 46.18
CA ARG A 496 5.02 -12.32 46.87
C ARG A 496 5.03 -13.57 46.02
N LEU A 497 5.73 -13.52 44.84
CA LEU A 497 5.79 -14.58 43.83
C LEU A 497 4.38 -14.94 43.27
N GLN A 498 3.46 -13.98 43.27
CA GLN A 498 2.15 -14.14 42.66
C GLN A 498 2.19 -13.64 41.24
N ARG A 499 1.62 -14.41 40.32
CA ARG A 499 1.48 -14.00 38.91
C ARG A 499 0.42 -12.91 38.79
N VAL A 500 0.86 -11.73 38.42
CA VAL A 500 -0.01 -10.55 38.21
C VAL A 500 -0.09 -10.30 36.70
N SER A 501 -1.31 -10.05 36.21
CA SER A 501 -1.58 -9.68 34.84
C SER A 501 -2.15 -8.26 34.81
N VAL A 502 -1.54 -7.38 34.04
CA VAL A 502 -1.97 -5.99 33.83
C VAL A 502 -2.05 -5.68 32.34
N GLU A 503 -2.92 -4.77 31.99
CA GLU A 503 -2.96 -4.19 30.64
C GLU A 503 -2.09 -2.93 30.63
N LEU A 504 -1.17 -2.86 29.66
CA LEU A 504 -0.27 -1.73 29.47
C LEU A 504 -0.40 -1.20 28.05
N ALA A 505 -0.58 0.10 27.90
CA ALA A 505 -0.49 0.77 26.63
C ALA A 505 0.98 1.00 26.25
N PHE A 506 1.35 0.75 24.98
CA PHE A 506 2.66 1.09 24.44
C PHE A 506 2.63 2.51 23.90
N THR A 507 3.05 3.47 24.71
CA THR A 507 2.91 4.89 24.44
C THR A 507 4.13 5.50 23.72
N PHE A 508 3.99 6.75 23.29
CA PHE A 508 5.14 7.53 22.79
C PHE A 508 6.29 7.61 23.81
N VAL A 509 5.94 7.65 25.12
CA VAL A 509 6.94 7.71 26.20
C VAL A 509 7.76 6.42 26.25
N ASP A 510 7.12 5.27 26.06
CA ASP A 510 7.82 3.96 26.00
C ASP A 510 8.80 3.91 24.85
N PHE A 511 8.41 4.41 23.67
CA PHE A 511 9.32 4.51 22.52
C PHE A 511 10.52 5.43 22.81
N ALA A 512 10.26 6.65 23.31
CA ALA A 512 11.29 7.64 23.60
C ALA A 512 12.21 7.19 24.76
N ALA A 513 11.69 6.46 25.74
CA ALA A 513 12.47 5.91 26.86
C ALA A 513 13.53 4.90 26.42
N GLY A 514 13.41 4.34 25.22
CA GLY A 514 14.45 3.53 24.59
C GLY A 514 15.67 4.33 24.12
N ASP A 515 15.64 5.65 24.06
CA ASP A 515 16.73 6.52 23.60
C ASP A 515 17.36 7.27 24.78
N ALA A 516 18.69 7.12 24.94
CA ALA A 516 19.43 7.69 26.05
C ALA A 516 19.33 9.23 26.14
N ARG A 517 19.07 9.93 25.04
CA ARG A 517 18.87 11.39 25.00
C ARG A 517 17.68 11.84 25.88
N PHE A 518 16.70 10.99 26.08
CA PHE A 518 15.51 11.28 26.88
C PHE A 518 15.59 10.79 28.33
N ALA A 519 16.70 10.15 28.74
CA ALA A 519 16.93 9.76 30.13
C ALA A 519 16.79 10.91 31.15
N PRO A 520 17.13 12.20 30.85
CA PRO A 520 16.87 13.31 31.76
C PRO A 520 15.40 13.54 32.11
N HIS A 521 14.48 13.18 31.21
CA HIS A 521 13.03 13.33 31.40
C HIS A 521 12.37 12.20 32.19
N LEU A 522 13.18 11.26 32.65
CA LEU A 522 12.72 10.04 33.32
C LEU A 522 13.42 9.88 34.68
N ALA A 523 12.70 9.43 35.71
CA ALA A 523 13.27 9.18 37.02
C ALA A 523 12.75 7.84 37.57
N ARG A 524 13.68 6.91 37.90
CA ARG A 524 13.36 5.63 38.50
C ARG A 524 13.14 5.78 39.99
N LEU A 525 12.03 5.25 40.49
CA LEU A 525 11.73 5.19 41.93
C LEU A 525 12.50 4.06 42.62
N SER A 526 12.78 4.24 43.92
CA SER A 526 13.34 3.20 44.77
C SER A 526 12.33 2.06 44.94
N SER A 527 12.82 0.81 45.03
CA SER A 527 11.95 -0.34 45.19
C SER A 527 11.17 -0.26 46.51
N GLY A 528 9.86 -0.53 46.47
CA GLY A 528 8.98 -0.44 47.66
C GLY A 528 8.43 0.97 47.96
N SER A 529 8.62 1.94 47.04
CA SER A 529 7.93 3.24 47.13
C SER A 529 6.41 3.05 47.01
N ASP A 530 5.64 3.88 47.74
CA ASP A 530 4.16 3.94 47.58
C ASP A 530 3.86 4.43 46.14
N GLU A 531 2.97 3.72 45.45
CA GLU A 531 2.56 4.00 44.09
C GLU A 531 1.11 4.55 44.00
N SER A 532 0.48 4.83 45.12
CA SER A 532 -0.93 5.27 45.17
C SER A 532 -1.19 6.59 44.46
N ASP A 533 -0.17 7.46 44.37
CA ASP A 533 -0.17 8.76 43.69
C ASP A 533 0.30 8.70 42.23
N LEU A 534 0.47 7.51 41.67
CA LEU A 534 0.95 7.32 40.31
C LEU A 534 -0.18 6.87 39.38
N ALA A 535 -0.08 7.24 38.10
CA ALA A 535 -0.95 6.76 37.04
C ALA A 535 -0.15 6.46 35.76
N PRO A 536 -0.57 5.47 34.95
CA PRO A 536 -0.01 5.27 33.63
C PRO A 536 -0.11 6.52 32.76
N VAL A 537 0.84 6.68 31.80
CA VAL A 537 0.89 7.84 30.89
C VAL A 537 -0.40 8.00 30.09
N ASP A 538 -0.95 6.92 29.55
CA ASP A 538 -2.20 6.91 28.77
C ASP A 538 -3.38 7.42 29.59
N GLU A 539 -3.56 6.95 30.82
CA GLU A 539 -4.61 7.42 31.74
C GLU A 539 -4.46 8.92 32.03
N THR A 540 -3.22 9.38 32.26
CA THR A 540 -2.95 10.80 32.56
C THR A 540 -3.26 11.69 31.37
N LEU A 541 -3.03 11.23 30.13
CA LEU A 541 -3.28 11.97 28.90
C LEU A 541 -4.75 12.10 28.53
N LEU A 542 -5.64 11.26 29.07
CA LEU A 542 -7.09 11.38 28.86
C LEU A 542 -7.68 12.59 29.60
N ARG A 543 -6.97 13.15 30.59
CA ARG A 543 -7.41 14.30 31.38
C ARG A 543 -7.06 15.63 30.69
N GLU A 544 -7.78 16.70 31.01
CA GLU A 544 -7.62 18.01 30.40
C GLU A 544 -6.19 18.59 30.56
N ALA A 545 -5.66 19.17 29.47
CA ALA A 545 -4.39 19.83 29.46
C ALA A 545 -4.39 21.11 30.35
N GLY A 546 -3.29 21.36 31.04
CA GLY A 546 -3.08 22.62 31.78
C GLY A 546 -3.40 22.57 33.27
N ARG A 547 -3.85 21.42 33.81
CA ARG A 547 -3.95 21.19 35.26
C ARG A 547 -2.79 20.33 35.74
N LEU A 548 -2.30 20.59 36.96
CA LEU A 548 -1.41 19.65 37.63
C LEU A 548 -2.13 18.30 37.72
N PRO A 549 -1.48 17.20 37.31
CA PRO A 549 -2.12 15.90 37.41
C PRO A 549 -2.32 15.53 38.91
N GLU A 550 -3.47 15.03 39.23
CA GLU A 550 -3.76 14.49 40.58
C GLU A 550 -2.85 13.30 40.90
N ARG A 551 -2.47 12.56 39.89
CA ARG A 551 -1.55 11.42 39.96
C ARG A 551 -0.40 11.64 38.98
N ILE A 552 0.80 11.36 39.42
CA ILE A 552 2.03 11.60 38.63
C ILE A 552 2.16 10.51 37.55
N PRO A 553 2.41 10.90 36.28
CA PRO A 553 2.54 9.94 35.17
C PRO A 553 3.77 9.05 35.34
N CYS A 554 3.58 7.77 35.08
CA CYS A 554 4.66 6.78 35.11
C CYS A 554 4.56 5.75 33.96
N VAL A 555 5.69 5.14 33.65
CA VAL A 555 5.82 3.98 32.77
C VAL A 555 6.46 2.80 33.49
N ARG A 556 6.22 1.61 33.00
CA ARG A 556 6.81 0.38 33.52
C ARG A 556 8.02 0.00 32.68
N MET A 557 9.18 -0.17 33.34
CA MET A 557 10.43 -0.56 32.70
C MET A 557 11.07 -1.74 33.43
N ILE A 558 11.91 -2.50 32.72
CA ILE A 558 12.64 -3.65 33.27
C ILE A 558 14.14 -3.44 33.16
N ASP A 559 14.89 -4.01 34.09
CA ASP A 559 16.35 -4.09 34.05
C ASP A 559 16.84 -5.36 33.32
N GLU A 560 18.16 -5.53 33.25
CA GLU A 560 18.80 -6.69 32.63
C GLU A 560 18.44 -8.03 33.31
N ARG A 561 17.95 -7.99 34.54
CA ARG A 561 17.55 -9.16 35.32
C ARG A 561 16.01 -9.38 35.32
N ASP A 562 15.32 -8.74 34.40
CA ASP A 562 13.85 -8.78 34.27
C ASP A 562 13.08 -8.27 35.50
N ARG A 563 13.70 -7.44 36.35
CA ARG A 563 12.99 -6.83 37.48
C ARG A 563 12.23 -5.59 37.00
N LEU A 564 10.97 -5.54 37.38
CA LEU A 564 10.07 -4.44 37.06
C LEU A 564 10.38 -3.21 37.91
N HIS A 565 10.43 -2.05 37.27
CA HIS A 565 10.64 -0.74 37.89
C HIS A 565 9.58 0.25 37.43
N THR A 566 9.18 1.12 38.36
CA THR A 566 8.31 2.26 38.08
C THR A 566 9.18 3.47 37.81
N VAL A 567 8.94 4.12 36.68
CA VAL A 567 9.70 5.26 36.19
C VAL A 567 8.75 6.45 35.99
N LEU A 568 9.01 7.54 36.69
CA LEU A 568 8.26 8.80 36.55
C LEU A 568 8.63 9.51 35.24
N VAL A 569 7.67 10.26 34.74
CA VAL A 569 7.78 11.00 33.47
C VAL A 569 7.54 12.48 33.74
N ASP A 570 8.37 13.37 33.20
CA ASP A 570 8.20 14.81 33.37
C ASP A 570 7.17 15.42 32.39
N GLU A 571 6.79 16.68 32.64
CA GLU A 571 5.82 17.41 31.84
C GLU A 571 6.27 17.63 30.38
N GLN A 572 7.57 17.78 30.14
CA GLN A 572 8.07 17.98 28.79
C GLN A 572 7.84 16.74 27.91
N MET A 573 8.10 15.57 28.47
CA MET A 573 7.82 14.30 27.78
C MET A 573 6.31 14.09 27.60
N MET A 574 5.50 14.42 28.60
CA MET A 574 4.04 14.35 28.51
C MET A 574 3.47 15.27 27.41
N ARG A 575 4.04 16.48 27.24
CA ARG A 575 3.68 17.38 26.12
C ARG A 575 3.99 16.77 24.76
N LYS A 576 5.13 16.11 24.62
CA LYS A 576 5.52 15.42 23.37
C LYS A 576 4.58 14.24 23.08
N ALA A 577 4.22 13.44 24.09
CA ALA A 577 3.27 12.35 23.98
C ALA A 577 1.86 12.85 23.60
N ARG A 578 1.36 13.93 24.22
CA ARG A 578 0.08 14.55 23.85
C ARG A 578 0.07 14.99 22.39
N ARG A 579 1.14 15.60 21.92
CA ARG A 579 1.26 16.04 20.52
C ARG A 579 1.30 14.86 19.53
N SER A 580 1.97 13.75 19.91
CA SER A 580 1.94 12.51 19.11
C SER A 580 0.51 11.96 19.01
N ARG A 581 -0.25 11.96 20.11
CA ARG A 581 -1.67 11.56 20.16
C ARG A 581 -2.56 12.45 19.29
N GLU A 582 -2.42 13.76 19.38
CA GLU A 582 -3.18 14.72 18.56
C GLU A 582 -2.97 14.49 17.06
N MET A 583 -1.71 14.21 16.69
CA MET A 583 -1.41 13.88 15.29
C MET A 583 -1.99 12.53 14.86
N TRP A 584 -2.04 11.55 15.77
CA TRP A 584 -2.71 10.28 15.49
C TRP A 584 -4.21 10.47 15.29
N HIS A 585 -4.87 11.26 16.14
CA HIS A 585 -6.30 11.60 15.99
C HIS A 585 -6.59 12.24 14.63
N SER A 586 -5.71 13.11 14.13
CA SER A 586 -5.85 13.69 12.79
C SER A 586 -5.83 12.62 11.68
N LEU A 587 -4.97 11.61 11.81
CA LEU A 587 -4.95 10.47 10.85
C LEU A 587 -6.19 9.58 10.99
N GLN A 588 -6.67 9.34 12.23
CA GLN A 588 -7.92 8.59 12.46
C GLN A 588 -9.13 9.31 11.85
N GLU A 589 -9.20 10.64 11.96
CA GLU A 589 -10.22 11.46 11.28
C GLU A 589 -10.17 11.26 9.76
N LEU A 590 -8.97 11.36 9.15
CA LEU A 590 -8.78 11.17 7.72
C LEU A 590 -9.11 9.74 7.27
N GLY A 591 -8.77 8.75 8.08
CA GLY A 591 -9.02 7.33 7.82
C GLY A 591 -10.43 6.86 8.16
N GLY A 592 -11.29 7.75 8.68
CA GLY A 592 -12.67 7.41 9.03
C GLY A 592 -12.81 6.52 10.28
N VAL A 593 -11.71 6.21 10.98
CA VAL A 593 -11.73 5.37 12.20
C VAL A 593 -12.47 6.09 13.33
N HIS A 594 -12.21 7.39 13.52
CA HIS A 594 -12.92 8.29 14.42
C HIS A 594 -13.37 9.52 13.67
N ASN A 595 -14.42 9.38 12.83
CA ASN A 595 -14.90 10.48 12.00
C ASN A 595 -15.85 11.39 12.80
N SER A 596 -15.33 12.53 13.27
CA SER A 596 -16.11 13.50 14.06
C SER A 596 -17.23 14.15 13.25
N HIS A 597 -17.08 14.30 11.94
CA HIS A 597 -18.12 14.82 11.07
C HIS A 597 -19.31 13.85 10.94
N ALA A 598 -19.05 12.57 10.74
CA ALA A 598 -20.06 11.53 10.71
C ALA A 598 -20.80 11.44 12.05
N LYS A 599 -20.06 11.51 13.16
CA LYS A 599 -20.64 11.51 14.53
C LYS A 599 -21.57 12.71 14.73
N ARG A 600 -21.13 13.93 14.36
CA ARG A 600 -21.96 15.15 14.48
C ARG A 600 -23.17 15.12 13.55
N LEU A 601 -23.06 14.49 12.37
CA LEU A 601 -24.20 14.29 11.48
C LEU A 601 -25.20 13.35 12.14
N LEU A 602 -24.76 12.20 12.61
CA LEU A 602 -25.59 11.22 13.30
C LEU A 602 -26.28 11.83 14.54
N GLU A 603 -25.56 12.60 15.34
CA GLU A 603 -26.12 13.31 16.51
C GLU A 603 -27.21 14.32 16.09
N ARG A 604 -27.00 15.06 15.01
CA ARG A 604 -28.02 15.99 14.45
C ARG A 604 -29.26 15.25 13.95
N GLU A 605 -29.09 14.19 13.19
CA GLU A 605 -30.19 13.39 12.69
C GLU A 605 -30.98 12.75 13.83
N ARG A 606 -30.26 12.22 14.83
CA ARG A 606 -30.90 11.68 16.03
C ARG A 606 -31.68 12.73 16.80
N ALA A 607 -31.10 13.92 17.03
CA ALA A 607 -31.80 15.02 17.70
C ALA A 607 -33.01 15.50 16.92
N ALA A 608 -32.93 15.60 15.58
CA ALA A 608 -34.05 15.93 14.71
C ALA A 608 -35.16 14.89 14.79
N TRP A 609 -34.78 13.61 14.79
CA TRP A 609 -35.73 12.50 14.93
C TRP A 609 -36.41 12.51 16.33
N GLU A 610 -35.64 12.69 17.41
CA GLU A 610 -36.17 12.80 18.78
C GLU A 610 -37.12 14.00 18.92
N ALA A 611 -36.76 15.17 18.31
CA ALA A 611 -37.63 16.35 18.31
C ALA A 611 -38.95 16.14 17.53
N SER A 612 -38.88 15.44 16.40
CA SER A 612 -40.07 15.13 15.58
C SER A 612 -40.99 14.14 16.31
N HIS A 613 -40.45 13.15 16.99
CA HIS A 613 -41.22 12.23 17.81
C HIS A 613 -41.81 12.87 19.08
N ALA A 614 -41.07 13.75 19.76
CA ALA A 614 -41.58 14.52 20.87
C ALA A 614 -42.74 15.44 20.43
N ALA A 615 -42.62 16.09 19.28
CA ALA A 615 -43.68 16.91 18.69
C ALA A 615 -44.93 16.08 18.32
N ALA A 616 -44.71 14.90 17.72
CA ALA A 616 -45.82 13.97 17.41
C ALA A 616 -46.53 13.44 18.66
N SER A 617 -45.79 13.20 19.74
CA SER A 617 -46.34 12.74 21.02
C SER A 617 -46.99 13.85 21.84
N ALA A 618 -46.65 15.11 21.60
CA ALA A 618 -47.23 16.28 22.25
C ALA A 618 -48.55 16.76 21.64
N LEU A 619 -48.95 16.21 20.49
CA LEU A 619 -50.26 16.51 19.90
C LEU A 619 -51.36 15.87 20.78
N PRO A 620 -52.37 16.66 21.22
CA PRO A 620 -53.49 16.09 22.00
C PRO A 620 -54.25 15.07 21.15
N PRO A 621 -54.83 14.01 21.75
CA PRO A 621 -55.56 13.01 20.99
C PRO A 621 -56.68 13.70 20.17
N SER A 622 -56.58 13.57 18.85
CA SER A 622 -57.52 14.16 17.93
C SER A 622 -58.91 13.58 18.18
N THR A 623 -59.90 14.44 18.42
CA THR A 623 -61.31 14.01 18.52
C THR A 623 -61.77 13.53 17.13
N PRO A 624 -62.73 12.60 17.01
CA PRO A 624 -63.24 12.09 15.75
C PRO A 624 -63.62 13.14 14.73
N ALA A 625 -64.11 14.29 15.16
CA ALA A 625 -64.46 15.43 14.32
C ALA A 625 -63.24 16.16 13.71
N ALA A 626 -62.09 16.12 14.34
CA ALA A 626 -60.82 16.69 13.82
C ALA A 626 -60.20 15.80 12.74
N ILE A 627 -60.41 14.49 12.81
CA ILE A 627 -59.94 13.51 11.81
C ILE A 627 -60.73 13.68 10.50
N GLU A 628 -62.06 13.91 10.57
CA GLU A 628 -62.90 14.18 9.40
C GLU A 628 -62.58 15.54 8.77
N ALA A 629 -62.31 16.58 9.55
CA ALA A 629 -61.91 17.89 9.04
C ALA A 629 -60.50 17.85 8.39
N GLN A 630 -59.57 17.07 8.90
CA GLN A 630 -58.27 16.88 8.32
C GLN A 630 -58.31 16.05 7.04
N ALA A 631 -59.13 15.01 6.99
CA ALA A 631 -59.36 14.24 5.76
C ALA A 631 -60.03 15.09 4.64
N ALA A 632 -60.95 15.99 5.01
CA ALA A 632 -61.59 16.91 4.06
C ALA A 632 -60.58 18.00 3.58
N ALA A 633 -59.72 18.51 4.41
CA ALA A 633 -58.69 19.48 4.04
C ALA A 633 -57.60 18.87 3.15
N THR A 634 -57.25 17.60 3.37
CA THR A 634 -56.26 16.86 2.55
C THR A 634 -56.83 16.55 1.16
N SER A 635 -58.17 16.37 1.02
CA SER A 635 -58.81 16.13 -0.25
C SER A 635 -58.87 17.38 -1.19
N LEU A 636 -58.72 18.59 -0.62
CA LEU A 636 -58.73 19.84 -1.41
C LEU A 636 -57.34 20.31 -1.85
N LEU A 637 -56.27 19.64 -1.38
CA LEU A 637 -54.87 19.97 -1.71
C LEU A 637 -54.21 18.93 -2.62
N ALA A 638 -54.98 18.01 -3.21
CA ALA A 638 -54.46 16.87 -3.99
C ALA A 638 -54.17 17.20 -5.47
N GLU A 639 -53.87 18.46 -5.83
CA GLU A 639 -53.52 18.85 -7.22
C GLU A 639 -52.11 19.43 -7.36
N ALA A 640 -51.16 19.09 -6.45
CA ALA A 640 -49.73 19.35 -6.71
C ALA A 640 -48.88 18.63 -5.67
N VAL A 641 -48.55 17.33 -5.84
CA VAL A 641 -47.68 16.63 -4.92
C VAL A 641 -46.67 15.75 -5.67
N PRO A 642 -45.35 15.85 -5.37
CA PRO A 642 -44.41 14.81 -5.69
C PRO A 642 -44.69 13.56 -4.84
N GLU A 643 -44.33 12.39 -5.36
CA GLU A 643 -44.61 11.05 -4.86
C GLU A 643 -44.39 10.85 -3.34
N PRO A 644 -45.20 10.00 -2.69
CA PRO A 644 -45.11 9.78 -1.25
C PRO A 644 -43.91 8.90 -0.87
N GLU A 645 -43.14 9.35 0.10
CA GLU A 645 -42.22 8.48 0.85
C GLU A 645 -43.01 7.30 1.42
N ALA A 646 -42.57 6.09 1.05
CA ALA A 646 -43.17 4.84 1.48
C ALA A 646 -43.05 4.68 2.99
N ALA A 647 -44.16 4.43 3.67
CA ALA A 647 -44.20 3.98 5.07
C ALA A 647 -43.28 2.74 5.25
N ALA A 648 -42.57 2.68 6.35
CA ALA A 648 -41.70 1.52 6.67
C ALA A 648 -42.54 0.24 6.56
N PRO A 649 -42.08 -0.77 5.80
CA PRO A 649 -42.81 -2.01 5.59
C PRO A 649 -42.99 -2.74 6.92
N SER A 650 -44.20 -3.28 7.14
CA SER A 650 -44.46 -4.10 8.33
C SER A 650 -43.72 -5.41 8.21
N ARG A 651 -43.28 -6.01 9.33
CA ARG A 651 -42.64 -7.36 9.35
C ARG A 651 -43.51 -8.46 8.74
N ASP A 652 -44.77 -8.18 8.48
CA ASP A 652 -45.73 -9.12 7.92
C ASP A 652 -45.80 -9.09 6.40
N ASP A 653 -45.33 -8.00 5.77
CA ASP A 653 -45.35 -7.79 4.31
C ASP A 653 -44.01 -8.18 3.68
N ALA A 654 -44.05 -8.78 2.50
CA ALA A 654 -42.85 -9.05 1.73
C ALA A 654 -42.31 -7.79 1.10
N TYR A 655 -41.00 -7.50 1.29
CA TYR A 655 -40.35 -6.32 0.71
C TYR A 655 -38.88 -6.58 0.38
N ILE A 656 -38.29 -5.68 -0.40
CA ILE A 656 -36.85 -5.63 -0.66
C ILE A 656 -36.29 -4.30 -0.16
N GLU A 657 -35.18 -4.33 0.54
CA GLU A 657 -34.39 -3.13 0.84
C GLU A 657 -33.69 -2.64 -0.44
N THR A 658 -34.44 -2.09 -1.37
CA THR A 658 -34.05 -1.78 -2.74
C THR A 658 -32.74 -0.98 -2.82
N VAL A 659 -32.56 -0.01 -1.93
CA VAL A 659 -31.36 0.84 -1.87
C VAL A 659 -30.06 0.04 -1.60
N ARG A 660 -30.17 -1.14 -0.97
CA ARG A 660 -29.01 -2.01 -0.64
C ARG A 660 -28.80 -3.13 -1.65
N CYS A 661 -29.57 -3.18 -2.72
CA CYS A 661 -29.48 -4.22 -3.75
C CYS A 661 -28.13 -4.15 -4.50
N SER A 662 -27.43 -5.27 -4.60
CA SER A 662 -26.14 -5.42 -5.32
C SER A 662 -26.28 -5.69 -6.82
N THR A 663 -27.49 -5.73 -7.39
CA THR A 663 -27.77 -5.99 -8.82
C THR A 663 -27.21 -7.35 -9.31
N CYS A 664 -27.28 -8.39 -8.49
CA CYS A 664 -26.72 -9.72 -8.81
C CYS A 664 -27.55 -10.56 -9.81
N ASN A 665 -28.76 -10.15 -10.17
CA ASN A 665 -29.72 -10.79 -11.06
C ASN A 665 -30.36 -12.09 -10.53
N GLU A 666 -30.02 -12.61 -9.38
CA GLU A 666 -30.51 -13.90 -8.86
C GLU A 666 -32.05 -13.90 -8.70
N CYS A 667 -32.62 -12.91 -8.04
CA CYS A 667 -34.07 -12.82 -7.83
C CYS A 667 -34.85 -12.71 -9.14
N THR A 668 -34.36 -11.95 -10.12
CA THR A 668 -35.02 -11.77 -11.43
C THR A 668 -34.89 -13.02 -12.31
N GLN A 669 -33.89 -13.86 -12.11
CA GLN A 669 -33.78 -15.17 -12.77
C GLN A 669 -34.78 -16.19 -12.19
N ILE A 670 -35.03 -16.15 -10.87
CA ILE A 670 -36.01 -17.03 -10.21
C ILE A 670 -37.43 -16.69 -10.70
N ASN A 671 -37.81 -15.42 -10.72
CA ASN A 671 -39.12 -15.01 -11.26
C ASN A 671 -39.10 -13.57 -11.81
N PRO A 672 -38.96 -13.39 -13.16
CA PRO A 672 -38.88 -12.06 -13.78
C PRO A 672 -40.21 -11.30 -13.80
N LYS A 673 -41.36 -11.90 -13.39
CA LYS A 673 -42.63 -11.24 -13.24
C LYS A 673 -42.86 -10.74 -11.82
N MET A 674 -42.29 -11.43 -10.82
CA MET A 674 -42.37 -11.05 -9.43
C MET A 674 -41.35 -9.95 -9.09
N PHE A 675 -40.12 -10.06 -9.61
CA PHE A 675 -39.03 -9.13 -9.36
C PHE A 675 -38.69 -8.34 -10.63
N ALA A 676 -38.48 -7.03 -10.48
CA ALA A 676 -38.04 -6.16 -11.56
C ALA A 676 -36.94 -5.21 -11.07
N TYR A 677 -36.30 -4.50 -11.99
CA TYR A 677 -35.33 -3.46 -11.70
C TYR A 677 -35.92 -2.08 -11.89
N ASP A 678 -35.62 -1.17 -10.98
CA ASP A 678 -35.94 0.25 -11.12
C ASP A 678 -34.95 0.95 -12.09
N ALA A 679 -35.10 2.27 -12.25
CA ALA A 679 -34.24 3.09 -13.11
C ALA A 679 -32.75 3.07 -12.68
N ASN A 680 -32.46 2.77 -11.42
CA ASN A 680 -31.12 2.68 -10.84
C ASN A 680 -30.54 1.25 -10.91
N LYS A 681 -31.23 0.32 -11.59
CA LYS A 681 -30.93 -1.11 -11.65
C LYS A 681 -30.96 -1.81 -10.28
N GLN A 682 -31.77 -1.33 -9.35
CA GLN A 682 -31.98 -1.94 -8.04
C GLN A 682 -33.27 -2.78 -8.08
N ALA A 683 -33.23 -3.99 -7.50
CA ALA A 683 -34.36 -4.89 -7.53
C ALA A 683 -35.48 -4.43 -6.59
N TYR A 684 -36.72 -4.56 -7.05
CA TYR A 684 -37.93 -4.37 -6.27
C TYR A 684 -38.98 -5.45 -6.59
N ILE A 685 -39.95 -5.61 -5.73
CA ILE A 685 -41.08 -6.54 -5.99
C ILE A 685 -42.10 -5.85 -6.84
N ALA A 686 -42.21 -6.26 -8.11
CA ALA A 686 -43.16 -5.68 -9.07
C ALA A 686 -44.58 -6.23 -8.90
N ASP A 687 -44.72 -7.57 -8.71
CA ASP A 687 -46.02 -8.20 -8.48
C ASP A 687 -45.88 -9.46 -7.61
N LEU A 688 -46.27 -9.36 -6.36
CA LEU A 688 -46.27 -10.51 -5.41
C LEU A 688 -47.26 -11.63 -5.80
N LYS A 689 -48.25 -11.35 -6.68
CA LYS A 689 -49.24 -12.34 -7.15
C LYS A 689 -48.69 -13.18 -8.31
N ALA A 690 -47.60 -12.76 -8.93
CA ALA A 690 -47.04 -13.40 -10.09
C ALA A 690 -46.17 -14.63 -9.74
N GLY A 691 -46.01 -15.00 -8.44
CA GLY A 691 -45.23 -16.14 -7.99
C GLY A 691 -45.72 -16.74 -6.68
N THR A 692 -45.01 -17.78 -6.22
CA THR A 692 -45.29 -18.53 -5.00
C THR A 692 -44.46 -18.02 -3.82
N TYR A 693 -44.84 -18.38 -2.58
CA TYR A 693 -44.04 -18.10 -1.38
C TYR A 693 -42.70 -18.84 -1.42
N ALA A 694 -42.68 -20.06 -1.99
CA ALA A 694 -41.44 -20.80 -2.21
C ALA A 694 -40.41 -20.02 -3.03
N GLN A 695 -40.83 -19.37 -4.13
CA GLN A 695 -39.93 -18.54 -4.95
C GLN A 695 -39.45 -17.29 -4.24
N LEU A 696 -40.28 -16.74 -3.33
CA LEU A 696 -39.88 -15.58 -2.52
C LEU A 696 -38.84 -15.96 -1.47
N VAL A 697 -38.99 -17.14 -0.83
CA VAL A 697 -38.01 -17.70 0.10
C VAL A 697 -36.70 -18.07 -0.62
N GLU A 698 -36.78 -18.70 -1.80
CA GLU A 698 -35.63 -19.02 -2.62
C GLU A 698 -34.84 -17.78 -3.05
N ALA A 699 -35.54 -16.69 -3.39
CA ALA A 699 -34.91 -15.42 -3.73
C ALA A 699 -34.22 -14.79 -2.51
N ALA A 700 -34.78 -14.91 -1.31
CA ALA A 700 -34.17 -14.43 -0.07
C ALA A 700 -32.89 -15.20 0.27
N GLU A 701 -32.91 -16.52 0.11
CA GLU A 701 -31.73 -17.42 0.32
C GLU A 701 -30.61 -17.17 -0.71
N SER A 702 -30.98 -16.89 -1.96
CA SER A 702 -30.01 -16.62 -3.05
C SER A 702 -29.46 -15.19 -3.03
N CYS A 703 -30.05 -14.30 -2.23
CA CYS A 703 -29.63 -12.90 -2.16
C CYS A 703 -28.31 -12.74 -1.40
N GLN A 704 -27.23 -12.40 -2.11
CA GLN A 704 -25.88 -12.27 -1.55
C GLN A 704 -25.77 -11.20 -0.44
N VAL A 705 -26.66 -10.23 -0.41
CA VAL A 705 -26.68 -9.13 0.56
C VAL A 705 -27.88 -9.21 1.52
N SER A 706 -28.65 -10.29 1.47
CA SER A 706 -29.78 -10.59 2.37
C SER A 706 -30.80 -9.44 2.55
N VAL A 707 -31.16 -8.78 1.45
CA VAL A 707 -32.08 -7.61 1.47
C VAL A 707 -33.51 -7.96 1.07
N ILE A 708 -33.84 -9.23 0.84
CA ILE A 708 -35.18 -9.71 0.48
C ILE A 708 -35.84 -10.31 1.70
N HIS A 709 -36.96 -9.74 2.11
CA HIS A 709 -37.75 -10.14 3.26
C HIS A 709 -39.06 -10.79 2.81
N PRO A 710 -39.24 -12.11 3.01
CA PRO A 710 -40.38 -12.85 2.48
C PRO A 710 -41.73 -12.52 3.15
N GLY A 711 -41.72 -11.93 4.36
CA GLY A 711 -42.95 -11.65 5.09
C GLY A 711 -43.74 -12.90 5.48
N LYS A 712 -45.08 -12.79 5.60
CA LYS A 712 -45.99 -13.91 5.84
C LYS A 712 -46.49 -14.54 4.52
N PRO A 713 -46.69 -15.89 4.49
CA PRO A 713 -47.25 -16.55 3.32
C PRO A 713 -48.68 -16.05 3.06
N ARG A 714 -49.00 -15.85 1.81
CA ARG A 714 -50.32 -15.37 1.34
C ARG A 714 -51.33 -16.50 1.17
N ASP A 715 -50.83 -17.69 0.76
CA ASP A 715 -51.62 -18.90 0.62
C ASP A 715 -51.24 -19.90 1.73
N GLY A 716 -52.19 -20.17 2.62
CA GLY A 716 -52.03 -21.14 3.71
C GLY A 716 -51.98 -22.61 3.25
N ASN A 717 -52.29 -22.88 1.97
CA ASN A 717 -52.32 -24.23 1.41
C ASN A 717 -51.17 -24.55 0.47
N GLU A 718 -50.13 -23.71 0.42
CA GLU A 718 -48.97 -23.94 -0.42
C GLU A 718 -48.22 -25.22 -0.01
N PRO A 719 -47.86 -26.10 -0.96
CA PRO A 719 -47.14 -27.33 -0.65
C PRO A 719 -45.81 -27.10 0.05
N GLY A 720 -45.57 -27.79 1.19
CA GLY A 720 -44.34 -27.65 1.94
C GLY A 720 -44.25 -26.40 2.81
N LEU A 721 -45.36 -25.70 3.07
CA LEU A 721 -45.40 -24.42 3.77
C LEU A 721 -44.69 -24.44 5.14
N ALA A 722 -44.79 -25.54 5.89
CA ALA A 722 -44.14 -25.66 7.19
C ALA A 722 -42.60 -25.59 7.09
N GLU A 723 -42.05 -26.22 6.05
CA GLU A 723 -40.61 -26.17 5.78
C GLU A 723 -40.16 -24.78 5.28
N LEU A 724 -40.96 -24.18 4.39
CA LEU A 724 -40.70 -22.83 3.86
C LEU A 724 -40.71 -21.78 4.98
N LEU A 725 -41.57 -21.91 5.98
CA LEU A 725 -41.60 -21.00 7.14
C LEU A 725 -40.31 -21.08 7.98
N VAL A 726 -39.76 -22.28 8.16
CA VAL A 726 -38.48 -22.48 8.87
C VAL A 726 -37.34 -21.88 8.07
N ARG A 727 -37.33 -22.06 6.75
CA ARG A 727 -36.30 -21.48 5.86
C ARG A 727 -36.40 -19.94 5.76
N ALA A 728 -37.58 -19.39 5.86
CA ALA A 728 -37.82 -17.94 5.82
C ALA A 728 -37.41 -17.21 7.12
N GLU A 729 -37.31 -17.93 8.25
CA GLU A 729 -37.05 -17.33 9.57
C GLU A 729 -35.81 -16.43 9.64
N PRO A 730 -34.65 -16.76 9.03
CA PRO A 730 -33.47 -15.93 9.05
C PRO A 730 -33.62 -14.59 8.26
N PHE A 731 -34.65 -14.47 7.41
CA PHE A 731 -34.87 -13.32 6.52
C PHE A 731 -36.07 -12.47 6.92
N ARG A 732 -36.67 -12.72 8.09
CA ARG A 732 -37.86 -12.01 8.60
C ARG A 732 -37.53 -10.80 9.47
#